data_a1aa45561d65986b4f14fac24e1dd94d
#
_entry.id   a1aa45561d65986b4f14fac24e1dd94d
#
_cell.length_a   1.000
_cell.length_b   1.000
_cell.length_c   1.000
_cell.angle_alpha   90.00
_cell.angle_beta   90.00
_cell.angle_gamma   90.00
#
_symmetry.space_group_name_H-M   'P 1'
#
loop_
_entity.id
_entity.type
_entity.pdbx_description
1 polymer ?
#
loop_
_entity_poly.entity_id
_entity_poly.type
_entity_poly.pdbx_seq_one_letter_code
_entity_poly.pdbx_strand_id
1 'polypeptide(L)'
;MRKPHCTEQALLKRRDVIKGGAVVLASAFFPFSIEILNAGSAVAAPPAPSGTGEERILWNSCNVNCGSRCALRVHVKDGVITRVETDNTGDDRYGMQQLRACPRGRSMRQRIYAEQRIPYPLRRVGNRGEGKFERISWEEAFKEIGQRLRGTIDTYGNEAVYLNYGTGALGSTMGKSWPPAATPVARLMNLVGGYLNHYSDYSTCQITVGMPYLYGGSWVDGNSLSDMENSELAVFFGNNPSETRMSGCKAKTLQHARFTRNTRVIIIDPRYTDSMVSVGDEWIPIRPGTDAALSAALAYVMITEDLIDKPFLAKYTIGYDEESLPKGAPAGSSYKSYIQGQGPDKTPKTPAWASRITGIPPARIEKLAREIAGARPCFICQGWGPQRTTNGENISRAIGMLAVLTGNVGIKGGNTGARENAGYKLPMATFPTLENPVKTELSCFNWYQAIDDYKQMTATTAGIRGRERLIAPIKFIWNYAGNCLTNQHGGINQMHPILLDDKKCETIVVIDTTLTPSARYADFLLPSCLNLEEHDWTSDGDSNIAYVIFDNKCIEPLGEAKSIYDICAGIANELGVKEAFTEGRTQYQWLEKLYAESRKAIPELPPTLEEAYTMGVYKRYFPENHIAYKAFRDDPEANPLPSPSGKIEIYSPRLAELAETWTLLPGQAITALPEYIPNPEGAISAERKEWPLQLIGHHYKQRTHSTYGNCWWLQEVAPQELWINPIDAKARGIEFGDRVKVFNGRGISFVKAKITPRIMPGVVSLPEGAWHTPNAAGEDTNGCANVLTKLLPTALAKGNPHHTNLVQVEKA
;
A
#
# COMPACT_ATOMS: atom_id res chain seq x y z
N MET A 1 41.37 24.21 15.41
CA MET A 1 39.96 24.59 15.25
C MET A 1 39.81 25.54 14.07
N ARG A 2 39.47 25.04 12.90
CA ARG A 2 39.19 25.85 11.72
C ARG A 2 37.69 25.70 11.42
N LYS A 3 36.98 26.86 11.40
CA LYS A 3 35.56 26.93 10.96
C LYS A 3 35.48 26.63 9.47
N PRO A 4 34.51 25.85 8.96
CA PRO A 4 34.30 25.76 7.52
C PRO A 4 33.62 27.00 7.01
N HIS A 5 34.16 27.56 5.93
CA HIS A 5 33.54 28.63 5.15
C HIS A 5 32.25 28.13 4.49
N CYS A 6 31.15 28.74 4.86
CA CYS A 6 29.88 28.62 4.14
C CYS A 6 30.00 29.49 2.87
N THR A 7 30.00 28.87 1.71
CA THR A 7 29.90 29.59 0.43
C THR A 7 28.47 30.12 0.32
N GLU A 8 28.34 31.44 0.26
CA GLU A 8 27.10 32.13 -0.09
C GLU A 8 26.62 31.69 -1.48
N GLN A 9 25.68 30.83 -1.53
CA GLN A 9 24.86 30.68 -2.73
C GLN A 9 23.93 31.88 -2.82
N ALA A 10 24.03 32.59 -3.94
CA ALA A 10 23.26 33.78 -4.24
C ALA A 10 21.76 33.51 -4.08
N LEU A 11 21.19 34.05 -3.01
CA LEU A 11 19.75 34.20 -2.84
C LEU A 11 19.27 35.21 -3.89
N LEU A 12 18.68 34.74 -4.98
CA LEU A 12 17.93 35.59 -5.90
C LEU A 12 16.88 36.35 -5.09
N LYS A 13 16.99 37.66 -5.05
CA LYS A 13 16.07 38.52 -4.30
C LYS A 13 14.68 38.38 -4.95
N ARG A 14 13.69 38.02 -4.17
CA ARG A 14 12.30 37.85 -4.52
C ARG A 14 11.66 38.97 -5.38
N ARG A 15 12.31 40.09 -5.54
CA ARG A 15 11.82 41.25 -6.32
C ARG A 15 12.08 41.21 -7.83
N ASP A 16 12.97 40.33 -8.30
CA ASP A 16 13.41 40.36 -9.71
C ASP A 16 12.62 39.35 -10.59
N VAL A 17 11.75 38.53 -10.01
CA VAL A 17 10.97 37.46 -10.73
C VAL A 17 9.60 37.95 -11.26
N ILE A 18 9.19 39.20 -10.97
CA ILE A 18 7.83 39.69 -11.25
C ILE A 18 7.77 40.60 -12.50
N LYS A 19 8.48 40.32 -13.57
CA LYS A 19 8.39 41.13 -14.81
C LYS A 19 8.04 40.38 -16.08
N GLY A 20 7.58 39.15 -15.99
CA GLY A 20 7.03 38.43 -17.13
C GLY A 20 5.97 37.49 -16.63
N GLY A 21 4.78 37.49 -17.18
CA GLY A 21 3.60 36.76 -16.73
C GLY A 21 3.72 35.21 -16.63
N ALA A 22 4.90 34.68 -16.35
CA ALA A 22 5.17 33.28 -16.09
C ALA A 22 5.97 33.09 -14.80
N VAL A 23 5.51 32.20 -13.90
CA VAL A 23 6.27 31.74 -12.74
C VAL A 23 6.83 30.36 -13.06
N VAL A 24 8.17 30.29 -13.15
CA VAL A 24 8.87 29.00 -13.22
C VAL A 24 9.11 28.52 -11.79
N LEU A 25 8.34 27.50 -11.38
CA LEU A 25 8.59 26.80 -10.12
C LEU A 25 9.74 25.80 -10.32
N ALA A 26 10.96 26.31 -10.44
CA ALA A 26 12.18 25.50 -10.45
C ALA A 26 12.78 25.52 -9.04
N SER A 27 12.54 24.51 -8.24
CA SER A 27 13.25 24.29 -6.99
C SER A 27 14.08 23.01 -7.09
N ALA A 28 15.15 22.91 -6.32
CA ALA A 28 15.97 21.70 -6.23
C ALA A 28 15.17 20.45 -5.76
N PHE A 29 13.91 20.63 -5.39
CA PHE A 29 12.99 19.60 -4.91
C PHE A 29 11.91 19.20 -5.92
N PHE A 30 11.83 19.88 -7.08
CA PHE A 30 10.90 19.44 -8.12
C PHE A 30 11.55 18.38 -8.99
N PRO A 31 10.84 17.25 -9.23
CA PRO A 31 11.32 16.20 -10.13
C PRO A 31 11.32 16.62 -11.61
N PHE A 32 10.74 17.79 -11.93
CA PHE A 32 10.67 18.40 -13.25
C PHE A 32 10.26 19.87 -13.09
N SER A 33 10.58 20.70 -14.07
CA SER A 33 10.12 22.09 -14.09
C SER A 33 8.64 22.16 -14.39
N ILE A 34 7.88 22.94 -13.60
CA ILE A 34 6.51 23.35 -13.92
C ILE A 34 6.52 24.83 -14.20
N GLU A 35 6.04 25.19 -15.39
CA GLU A 35 5.83 26.57 -15.82
C GLU A 35 4.34 26.88 -15.76
N ILE A 36 3.97 27.89 -14.97
CA ILE A 36 2.57 28.34 -14.86
C ILE A 36 2.46 29.70 -15.53
N LEU A 37 1.72 29.76 -16.64
CA LEU A 37 1.37 30.98 -17.32
C LEU A 37 0.21 31.68 -16.62
N ASN A 38 0.18 33.02 -16.70
CA ASN A 38 -0.84 33.84 -16.04
C ASN A 38 -0.95 33.58 -14.52
N ALA A 39 0.15 33.18 -13.91
CA ALA A 39 0.22 32.98 -12.47
C ALA A 39 -0.09 34.30 -11.74
N GLY A 40 -1.22 34.34 -11.04
CA GLY A 40 -1.41 35.32 -9.98
C GLY A 40 -0.33 35.17 -8.90
N SER A 41 -0.37 35.98 -7.87
CA SER A 41 0.59 35.90 -6.76
C SER A 41 0.70 34.44 -6.27
N ALA A 42 1.91 33.91 -6.29
CA ALA A 42 2.19 32.59 -5.69
C ALA A 42 1.61 32.56 -4.28
N VAL A 43 1.10 31.40 -3.83
CA VAL A 43 0.66 31.21 -2.44
C VAL A 43 1.84 31.66 -1.58
N ALA A 44 1.71 32.84 -0.95
CA ALA A 44 2.73 33.37 -0.08
C ALA A 44 2.97 32.36 1.05
N ALA A 45 4.22 32.21 1.44
CA ALA A 45 4.48 31.53 2.72
C ALA A 45 3.57 32.16 3.78
N PRO A 46 2.96 31.37 4.68
CA PRO A 46 2.07 31.92 5.69
C PRO A 46 2.83 33.03 6.41
N PRO A 47 2.20 34.16 6.69
CA PRO A 47 2.83 35.19 7.49
C PRO A 47 3.26 34.56 8.81
N ALA A 48 4.40 34.99 9.34
CA ALA A 48 4.73 34.68 10.72
C ALA A 48 3.57 35.16 11.60
N PRO A 49 3.16 34.41 12.64
CA PRO A 49 2.13 34.87 13.56
C PRO A 49 2.52 36.24 14.10
N SER A 50 1.83 37.28 13.67
CA SER A 50 2.17 38.69 14.01
C SER A 50 1.34 39.24 15.15
N GLY A 51 0.31 38.46 15.57
CA GLY A 51 -0.65 38.92 16.56
C GLY A 51 -0.34 38.46 17.99
N THR A 52 -0.99 39.14 18.95
CA THR A 52 -1.05 38.75 20.36
C THR A 52 -2.14 37.71 20.62
N GLY A 53 -2.72 37.11 19.56
CA GLY A 53 -3.83 36.16 19.64
C GLY A 53 -3.50 34.96 20.51
N GLU A 54 -4.51 34.42 21.18
CA GLU A 54 -4.39 33.20 21.97
C GLU A 54 -4.15 31.97 21.09
N GLU A 55 -3.25 31.11 21.50
CA GLU A 55 -2.98 29.85 20.80
C GLU A 55 -4.13 28.86 21.07
N ARG A 56 -4.74 28.33 20.01
CA ARG A 56 -5.74 27.24 20.08
C ARG A 56 -5.08 25.91 19.76
N ILE A 57 -5.48 24.87 20.48
CA ILE A 57 -5.05 23.50 20.22
C ILE A 57 -6.25 22.72 19.71
N LEU A 58 -6.20 22.27 18.47
CA LEU A 58 -7.28 21.57 17.79
C LEU A 58 -6.87 20.13 17.49
N TRP A 59 -7.82 19.22 17.62
CA TRP A 59 -7.62 17.84 17.23
C TRP A 59 -7.73 17.65 15.71
N ASN A 60 -6.88 16.80 15.18
CA ASN A 60 -6.91 16.37 13.79
C ASN A 60 -6.20 15.02 13.66
N SER A 61 -6.08 14.46 12.46
CA SER A 61 -5.44 13.16 12.22
C SER A 61 -4.35 13.22 11.17
N CYS A 62 -3.42 12.27 11.25
CA CYS A 62 -2.52 11.94 10.15
C CYS A 62 -3.16 10.81 9.35
N ASN A 63 -3.94 11.15 8.34
CA ASN A 63 -4.75 10.22 7.54
C ASN A 63 -4.07 9.72 6.27
N VAL A 64 -2.74 9.81 6.20
CA VAL A 64 -1.96 9.39 5.02
C VAL A 64 -1.91 7.87 4.85
N ASN A 65 -1.41 7.44 3.71
CA ASN A 65 -1.44 6.07 3.20
C ASN A 65 -0.61 5.01 3.94
N CYS A 66 0.00 5.31 5.09
CA CYS A 66 0.52 4.24 5.97
C CYS A 66 -0.59 3.50 6.74
N GLY A 67 -1.84 3.99 6.66
CA GLY A 67 -2.97 3.40 7.38
C GLY A 67 -2.94 3.56 8.89
N SER A 68 -2.01 4.34 9.46
CA SER A 68 -1.88 4.45 10.93
C SER A 68 -2.92 5.33 11.58
N ARG A 69 -3.46 6.32 10.86
CA ARG A 69 -4.51 7.23 11.36
C ARG A 69 -4.24 7.71 12.78
N CYS A 70 -3.08 8.39 12.93
CA CYS A 70 -2.63 8.83 14.24
C CYS A 70 -3.26 10.17 14.63
N ALA A 71 -3.64 10.35 15.90
CA ALA A 71 -4.17 11.60 16.38
C ALA A 71 -3.09 12.68 16.48
N LEU A 72 -3.45 13.88 16.04
CA LEU A 72 -2.63 15.08 16.05
C LEU A 72 -3.29 16.16 16.93
N ARG A 73 -2.46 16.87 17.68
CA ARG A 73 -2.81 18.11 18.37
C ARG A 73 -2.14 19.25 17.61
N VAL A 74 -2.95 20.04 16.96
CA VAL A 74 -2.52 21.10 16.05
C VAL A 74 -2.61 22.45 16.77
N HIS A 75 -1.48 23.10 16.95
CA HIS A 75 -1.37 24.42 17.57
C HIS A 75 -1.54 25.48 16.50
N VAL A 76 -2.54 26.30 16.64
CA VAL A 76 -2.89 27.39 15.70
C VAL A 76 -2.90 28.71 16.42
N LYS A 77 -2.12 29.67 15.88
CA LYS A 77 -2.09 31.06 16.35
C LYS A 77 -2.27 31.99 15.16
N ASP A 78 -3.19 32.93 15.26
CA ASP A 78 -3.53 33.91 14.22
C ASP A 78 -3.79 33.27 12.84
N GLY A 79 -4.48 32.11 12.82
CA GLY A 79 -4.80 31.37 11.60
C GLY A 79 -3.63 30.58 11.00
N VAL A 80 -2.49 30.49 11.70
CA VAL A 80 -1.30 29.78 11.25
C VAL A 80 -0.96 28.61 12.15
N ILE A 81 -0.68 27.44 11.58
CA ILE A 81 -0.21 26.27 12.32
C ILE A 81 1.24 26.52 12.76
N THR A 82 1.45 26.59 14.06
CA THR A 82 2.76 26.84 14.68
C THR A 82 3.49 25.55 15.03
N ARG A 83 2.76 24.55 15.49
CA ARG A 83 3.30 23.27 15.97
C ARG A 83 2.29 22.14 15.79
N VAL A 84 2.79 20.92 15.63
CA VAL A 84 1.98 19.69 15.58
C VAL A 84 2.55 18.69 16.58
N GLU A 85 1.70 18.27 17.51
CA GLU A 85 2.01 17.24 18.51
C GLU A 85 1.21 15.97 18.26
N THR A 86 1.39 14.97 19.09
CA THR A 86 0.66 13.70 19.02
C THR A 86 -0.40 13.59 20.12
N ASP A 87 -1.13 12.49 20.14
CA ASP A 87 -2.07 12.11 21.19
C ASP A 87 -1.40 12.14 22.57
N ASN A 88 -2.08 12.78 23.52
CA ASN A 88 -1.69 12.83 24.93
C ASN A 88 -2.86 12.41 25.85
N THR A 89 -3.90 11.78 25.31
CA THR A 89 -5.06 11.33 26.09
C THR A 89 -4.73 10.08 26.90
N GLY A 90 -5.27 10.01 28.11
CA GLY A 90 -5.09 8.89 29.01
C GLY A 90 -3.66 8.75 29.56
N ASP A 91 -3.39 7.62 30.16
CA ASP A 91 -2.13 7.26 30.82
C ASP A 91 -1.21 6.36 29.98
N ASP A 92 -1.59 6.10 28.73
CA ASP A 92 -0.85 5.27 27.78
C ASP A 92 -0.65 3.79 28.24
N ARG A 93 -1.40 3.30 29.21
CA ARG A 93 -1.39 1.88 29.56
C ARG A 93 -2.02 1.04 28.45
N TYR A 94 -1.73 -0.26 28.43
CA TYR A 94 -2.37 -1.18 27.49
C TYR A 94 -3.89 -1.19 27.67
N GLY A 95 -4.63 -1.13 26.57
CA GLY A 95 -6.07 -0.91 26.55
C GLY A 95 -6.50 0.57 26.44
N MET A 96 -5.58 1.49 26.78
CA MET A 96 -5.78 2.95 26.69
C MET A 96 -4.62 3.63 25.98
N GLN A 97 -3.94 2.90 25.09
CA GLN A 97 -2.75 3.39 24.38
C GLN A 97 -3.05 4.70 23.64
N GLN A 98 -2.07 5.59 23.68
CA GLN A 98 -2.08 6.80 22.87
C GLN A 98 -1.86 6.49 21.39
N LEU A 99 -2.61 7.17 20.52
CA LEU A 99 -2.52 7.04 19.06
C LEU A 99 -1.36 7.90 18.54
N ARG A 100 -0.13 7.47 18.81
CA ARG A 100 1.08 8.28 18.65
C ARG A 100 1.52 8.45 17.21
N ALA A 101 1.50 9.70 16.75
CA ALA A 101 2.04 10.09 15.46
C ALA A 101 3.58 9.98 15.44
N CYS A 102 4.10 9.32 14.42
CA CYS A 102 5.53 9.29 14.14
C CYS A 102 6.04 10.64 13.59
N PRO A 103 7.36 10.81 13.33
CA PRO A 103 7.89 12.05 12.77
C PRO A 103 7.18 12.51 11.49
N ARG A 104 6.73 11.60 10.62
CA ARG A 104 5.95 11.94 9.41
C ARG A 104 4.66 12.69 9.74
N GLY A 105 3.83 12.17 10.66
CA GLY A 105 2.60 12.85 11.06
C GLY A 105 2.86 14.19 11.75
N ARG A 106 3.90 14.26 12.58
CA ARG A 106 4.32 15.52 13.21
C ARG A 106 4.93 16.53 12.23
N SER A 107 5.30 16.09 11.03
CA SER A 107 5.77 16.94 9.92
C SER A 107 4.63 17.54 9.09
N MET A 108 3.36 17.36 9.48
CA MET A 108 2.20 17.85 8.73
C MET A 108 2.27 19.37 8.50
N ARG A 109 2.84 20.13 9.44
CA ARG A 109 3.07 21.59 9.26
C ARG A 109 3.93 21.88 8.03
N GLN A 110 4.96 21.08 7.75
CA GLN A 110 5.78 21.28 6.56
C GLN A 110 5.02 20.87 5.30
N ARG A 111 4.18 19.84 5.38
CA ARG A 111 3.37 19.40 4.26
C ARG A 111 2.33 20.44 3.86
N ILE A 112 1.63 21.05 4.83
CA ILE A 112 0.60 22.06 4.56
C ILE A 112 1.18 23.32 3.92
N TYR A 113 2.36 23.76 4.35
CA TYR A 113 3.04 24.95 3.84
C TYR A 113 4.17 24.65 2.85
N ALA A 114 4.11 23.46 2.19
CA ALA A 114 5.10 23.13 1.16
C ALA A 114 4.95 24.05 -0.06
N GLU A 115 6.08 24.45 -0.63
CA GLU A 115 6.12 25.27 -1.86
C GLU A 115 5.43 24.57 -3.04
N GLN A 116 5.38 23.25 -3.01
CA GLN A 116 4.77 22.41 -4.04
C GLN A 116 3.25 22.31 -3.91
N ARG A 117 2.59 23.04 -3.01
CA ARG A 117 1.13 23.08 -2.95
C ARG A 117 0.57 23.58 -4.28
N ILE A 118 -0.49 22.92 -4.77
CA ILE A 118 -1.25 23.39 -5.92
C ILE A 118 -2.08 24.59 -5.46
N PRO A 119 -1.85 25.81 -6.02
CA PRO A 119 -2.42 27.03 -5.44
C PRO A 119 -3.83 27.34 -5.95
N TYR A 120 -4.16 26.93 -7.17
CA TYR A 120 -5.41 27.22 -7.87
C TYR A 120 -5.61 26.20 -9.01
N PRO A 121 -6.79 26.12 -9.63
CA PRO A 121 -7.01 25.24 -10.78
C PRO A 121 -6.08 25.59 -11.95
N LEU A 122 -5.52 24.55 -12.57
CA LEU A 122 -4.55 24.66 -13.64
C LEU A 122 -5.00 23.80 -14.82
N ARG A 123 -4.87 24.34 -16.04
CA ARG A 123 -5.09 23.64 -17.30
C ARG A 123 -3.78 23.50 -18.05
N ARG A 124 -3.54 22.34 -18.63
CA ARG A 124 -2.36 22.08 -19.47
C ARG A 124 -2.37 22.98 -20.72
N VAL A 125 -1.20 23.52 -21.04
CA VAL A 125 -0.88 24.17 -22.31
C VAL A 125 0.31 23.46 -22.96
N GLY A 126 0.28 23.32 -24.28
CA GLY A 126 1.31 22.54 -25.00
C GLY A 126 1.10 21.01 -24.86
N ASN A 127 2.19 20.25 -25.09
CA ASN A 127 2.13 18.80 -25.09
C ASN A 127 2.09 18.24 -23.66
N ARG A 128 1.40 17.11 -23.48
CA ARG A 128 1.39 16.41 -22.18
C ARG A 128 2.82 15.96 -21.82
N GLY A 129 3.23 16.18 -20.58
CA GLY A 129 4.58 15.89 -20.11
C GLY A 129 5.54 17.05 -20.14
N GLU A 130 5.24 18.18 -20.82
CA GLU A 130 6.10 19.37 -20.81
C GLU A 130 6.07 20.13 -19.48
N GLY A 131 5.05 19.88 -18.64
CA GLY A 131 4.90 20.57 -17.34
C GLY A 131 4.47 22.03 -17.46
N LYS A 132 3.80 22.41 -18.57
CA LYS A 132 3.31 23.76 -18.83
C LYS A 132 1.82 23.85 -18.53
N PHE A 133 1.46 24.80 -17.71
CA PHE A 133 0.07 25.02 -17.30
C PHE A 133 -0.27 26.50 -17.32
N GLU A 134 -1.56 26.79 -17.43
CA GLU A 134 -2.12 28.13 -17.19
C GLU A 134 -3.14 28.05 -16.06
N ARG A 135 -3.23 29.14 -15.29
CA ARG A 135 -4.30 29.28 -14.29
C ARG A 135 -5.64 29.48 -14.97
N ILE A 136 -6.65 28.77 -14.50
CA ILE A 136 -8.06 28.93 -14.88
C ILE A 136 -8.91 29.15 -13.63
N SER A 137 -10.13 29.62 -13.83
CA SER A 137 -11.12 29.71 -12.74
C SER A 137 -11.70 28.32 -12.41
N TRP A 138 -12.33 28.19 -11.25
CA TRP A 138 -13.06 26.97 -10.90
C TRP A 138 -14.24 26.73 -11.86
N GLU A 139 -14.93 27.78 -12.27
CA GLU A 139 -16.03 27.71 -13.22
C GLU A 139 -15.58 27.16 -14.57
N GLU A 140 -14.45 27.64 -15.09
CA GLU A 140 -13.83 27.11 -16.33
C GLU A 140 -13.43 25.65 -16.15
N ALA A 141 -12.79 25.29 -15.01
CA ALA A 141 -12.39 23.92 -14.72
C ALA A 141 -13.59 22.98 -14.69
N PHE A 142 -14.65 23.34 -13.95
CA PHE A 142 -15.86 22.51 -13.85
C PHE A 142 -16.55 22.33 -15.22
N LYS A 143 -16.70 23.41 -15.97
CA LYS A 143 -17.31 23.39 -17.29
C LYS A 143 -16.54 22.51 -18.27
N GLU A 144 -15.23 22.71 -18.37
CA GLU A 144 -14.42 21.96 -19.34
C GLU A 144 -14.30 20.47 -18.96
N ILE A 145 -14.09 20.17 -17.69
CA ILE A 145 -14.05 18.77 -17.21
C ILE A 145 -15.40 18.10 -17.42
N GLY A 146 -16.50 18.77 -17.09
CA GLY A 146 -17.86 18.26 -17.31
C GLY A 146 -18.14 17.98 -18.79
N GLN A 147 -17.74 18.89 -19.69
CA GLN A 147 -17.88 18.72 -21.14
C GLN A 147 -17.04 17.53 -21.65
N ARG A 148 -15.77 17.43 -21.26
CA ARG A 148 -14.89 16.32 -21.67
C ARG A 148 -15.38 14.98 -21.14
N LEU A 149 -15.85 14.94 -19.89
CA LEU A 149 -16.42 13.73 -19.29
C LEU A 149 -17.68 13.29 -20.05
N ARG A 150 -18.61 14.21 -20.31
CA ARG A 150 -19.81 13.92 -21.11
C ARG A 150 -19.45 13.42 -22.50
N GLY A 151 -18.54 14.11 -23.19
CA GLY A 151 -18.07 13.69 -24.51
C GLY A 151 -17.43 12.31 -24.54
N THR A 152 -16.66 11.98 -23.49
CA THR A 152 -16.09 10.63 -23.34
C THR A 152 -17.17 9.58 -23.15
N ILE A 153 -18.15 9.84 -22.28
CA ILE A 153 -19.27 8.92 -22.02
C ILE A 153 -20.12 8.72 -23.28
N ASP A 154 -20.46 9.80 -23.96
CA ASP A 154 -21.30 9.76 -25.18
C ASP A 154 -20.61 9.04 -26.34
N THR A 155 -19.26 9.11 -26.42
CA THR A 155 -18.49 8.51 -27.52
C THR A 155 -18.11 7.05 -27.24
N TYR A 156 -17.67 6.75 -26.03
CA TYR A 156 -17.06 5.47 -25.69
C TYR A 156 -17.81 4.68 -24.60
N GLY A 157 -18.80 5.30 -23.95
CA GLY A 157 -19.50 4.72 -22.79
C GLY A 157 -18.73 4.87 -21.46
N ASN A 158 -19.40 4.53 -20.37
CA ASN A 158 -18.88 4.71 -19.01
C ASN A 158 -17.68 3.82 -18.68
N GLU A 159 -17.48 2.69 -19.39
CA GLU A 159 -16.28 1.85 -19.23
C GLU A 159 -14.99 2.54 -19.72
N ALA A 160 -15.08 3.63 -20.47
CA ALA A 160 -13.92 4.44 -20.87
C ALA A 160 -13.48 5.46 -19.80
N VAL A 161 -14.23 5.59 -18.72
CA VAL A 161 -13.89 6.46 -17.58
C VAL A 161 -13.34 5.61 -16.44
N TYR A 162 -12.10 5.83 -16.05
CA TYR A 162 -11.41 5.06 -15.01
C TYR A 162 -11.17 5.91 -13.76
N LEU A 163 -11.52 5.37 -12.60
CA LEU A 163 -11.18 5.95 -11.31
C LEU A 163 -9.92 5.27 -10.79
N ASN A 164 -8.79 5.98 -10.87
CA ASN A 164 -7.49 5.43 -10.54
C ASN A 164 -7.32 5.23 -9.03
N TYR A 165 -6.40 4.36 -8.68
CA TYR A 165 -5.99 4.08 -7.30
C TYR A 165 -5.40 5.32 -6.63
N GLY A 166 -5.81 5.62 -5.42
CA GLY A 166 -5.25 6.69 -4.61
C GLY A 166 -5.39 6.40 -3.11
N THR A 167 -4.34 6.63 -2.33
CA THR A 167 -4.35 6.40 -0.88
C THR A 167 -3.76 7.57 -0.10
N GLY A 168 -3.65 8.73 -0.71
CA GLY A 168 -3.10 9.93 -0.07
C GLY A 168 -3.98 10.50 1.04
N ALA A 169 -5.29 10.19 1.03
CA ALA A 169 -6.25 10.53 2.08
C ALA A 169 -7.02 9.26 2.47
N LEU A 170 -6.39 8.37 3.27
CA LEU A 170 -6.89 7.02 3.52
C LEU A 170 -7.98 6.97 4.60
N GLY A 171 -7.91 7.82 5.59
CA GLY A 171 -8.69 7.68 6.81
C GLY A 171 -9.98 8.51 6.90
N SER A 172 -10.09 9.56 6.14
CA SER A 172 -11.22 10.52 6.16
C SER A 172 -12.55 9.87 5.79
N THR A 173 -13.66 10.48 6.21
CA THR A 173 -15.02 10.02 5.86
C THR A 173 -15.51 10.66 4.58
N MET A 174 -15.42 11.97 4.46
CA MET A 174 -15.82 12.72 3.28
C MET A 174 -14.66 12.90 2.29
N GLY A 175 -13.45 13.13 2.80
CA GLY A 175 -12.24 13.39 2.00
C GLY A 175 -11.47 12.14 1.58
N LYS A 176 -11.99 10.92 1.82
CA LYS A 176 -11.23 9.69 1.55
C LYS A 176 -10.95 9.46 0.07
N SER A 177 -9.82 8.82 -0.20
CA SER A 177 -9.43 8.39 -1.55
C SER A 177 -9.40 6.86 -1.74
N TRP A 178 -9.59 6.08 -0.68
CA TRP A 178 -9.59 4.61 -0.71
C TRP A 178 -10.72 4.00 0.14
N PRO A 179 -11.39 2.92 -0.28
CA PRO A 179 -11.33 2.39 -1.65
C PRO A 179 -11.97 3.36 -2.65
N PRO A 180 -11.62 3.31 -3.96
CA PRO A 180 -12.16 4.24 -4.96
C PRO A 180 -13.68 4.31 -4.96
N ALA A 181 -14.35 3.15 -4.82
CA ALA A 181 -15.81 3.04 -4.76
C ALA A 181 -16.45 3.76 -3.55
N ALA A 182 -15.67 4.17 -2.55
CA ALA A 182 -16.17 4.87 -1.36
C ALA A 182 -15.85 6.38 -1.37
N THR A 183 -15.52 6.95 -2.54
CA THR A 183 -15.12 8.36 -2.68
C THR A 183 -16.27 9.24 -3.19
N PRO A 184 -16.25 10.55 -2.96
CA PRO A 184 -17.19 11.47 -3.62
C PRO A 184 -17.14 11.42 -5.14
N VAL A 185 -15.97 11.14 -5.73
CA VAL A 185 -15.84 10.94 -7.19
C VAL A 185 -16.66 9.73 -7.65
N ALA A 186 -16.65 8.63 -6.89
CA ALA A 186 -17.48 7.47 -7.21
C ALA A 186 -18.98 7.79 -7.17
N ARG A 187 -19.44 8.55 -6.15
CA ARG A 187 -20.83 8.99 -6.09
C ARG A 187 -21.21 9.83 -7.34
N LEU A 188 -20.36 10.78 -7.71
CA LEU A 188 -20.57 11.57 -8.93
C LEU A 188 -20.70 10.67 -10.16
N MET A 189 -19.75 9.76 -10.34
CA MET A 189 -19.74 8.87 -11.50
C MET A 189 -20.95 7.91 -11.52
N ASN A 190 -21.36 7.40 -10.36
CA ASN A 190 -22.53 6.50 -10.26
C ASN A 190 -23.83 7.22 -10.64
N LEU A 191 -23.93 8.53 -10.43
CA LEU A 191 -25.08 9.34 -10.87
C LEU A 191 -25.12 9.60 -12.37
N VAL A 192 -23.99 9.47 -13.08
CA VAL A 192 -23.88 9.70 -14.52
C VAL A 192 -23.64 8.42 -15.32
N GLY A 193 -23.97 7.25 -14.75
CA GLY A 193 -23.93 5.97 -15.44
C GLY A 193 -22.77 5.04 -15.05
N GLY A 194 -21.94 5.43 -14.06
CA GLY A 194 -20.87 4.61 -13.53
C GLY A 194 -19.50 4.85 -14.15
N TYR A 195 -18.56 3.95 -13.87
CA TYR A 195 -17.17 4.04 -14.31
C TYR A 195 -16.52 2.65 -14.27
N LEU A 196 -15.43 2.47 -15.02
CA LEU A 196 -14.59 1.27 -14.94
C LEU A 196 -13.88 1.26 -13.60
N ASN A 197 -14.24 0.29 -12.76
CA ASN A 197 -13.64 0.11 -11.44
C ASN A 197 -12.41 -0.81 -11.52
N HIS A 198 -11.64 -0.86 -10.42
CA HIS A 198 -10.58 -1.84 -10.26
C HIS A 198 -10.76 -2.66 -8.99
N TYR A 199 -10.32 -3.91 -9.04
CA TYR A 199 -10.16 -4.76 -7.86
C TYR A 199 -8.72 -4.73 -7.38
N SER A 200 -8.51 -5.20 -6.16
CA SER A 200 -7.21 -5.27 -5.49
C SER A 200 -6.57 -3.93 -5.18
N ASP A 201 -5.35 -3.97 -4.71
CA ASP A 201 -4.51 -2.82 -4.37
C ASP A 201 -3.03 -3.14 -4.57
N TYR A 202 -2.18 -2.12 -4.59
CA TYR A 202 -0.73 -2.30 -4.76
C TYR A 202 -0.03 -2.92 -3.54
N SER A 203 -0.68 -2.93 -2.39
CA SER A 203 -0.10 -3.40 -1.13
C SER A 203 -0.26 -4.89 -0.93
N THR A 204 -1.47 -5.44 -1.24
CA THR A 204 -1.91 -6.77 -0.78
C THR A 204 -2.50 -7.65 -1.88
N CYS A 205 -2.37 -7.26 -3.14
CA CYS A 205 -3.05 -7.89 -4.25
C CYS A 205 -2.91 -9.43 -4.24
N GLN A 206 -1.69 -9.94 -4.13
CA GLN A 206 -1.42 -11.37 -4.25
C GLN A 206 -1.93 -12.16 -3.05
N ILE A 207 -1.72 -11.67 -1.82
CA ILE A 207 -2.21 -12.34 -0.62
C ILE A 207 -3.74 -12.31 -0.55
N THR A 208 -4.37 -11.17 -0.92
CA THR A 208 -5.83 -11.00 -0.89
C THR A 208 -6.52 -11.91 -1.91
N VAL A 209 -5.90 -12.17 -3.06
CA VAL A 209 -6.45 -13.06 -4.07
C VAL A 209 -6.04 -14.51 -3.84
N GLY A 210 -4.80 -14.79 -3.42
CA GLY A 210 -4.26 -16.14 -3.28
C GLY A 210 -4.79 -16.91 -2.07
N MET A 211 -4.79 -16.28 -0.89
CA MET A 211 -5.18 -16.95 0.35
C MET A 211 -6.66 -17.40 0.41
N PRO A 212 -7.64 -16.73 -0.21
CA PRO A 212 -9.01 -17.24 -0.32
C PRO A 212 -9.14 -18.59 -1.02
N TYR A 213 -8.17 -19.02 -1.79
CA TYR A 213 -8.16 -20.39 -2.34
C TYR A 213 -7.74 -21.45 -1.31
N LEU A 214 -7.26 -21.03 -0.15
CA LEU A 214 -6.98 -21.90 0.99
C LEU A 214 -8.15 -21.89 1.99
N TYR A 215 -8.68 -20.71 2.35
CA TYR A 215 -9.66 -20.52 3.42
C TYR A 215 -11.07 -20.17 2.93
N GLY A 216 -11.25 -19.87 1.65
CA GLY A 216 -12.50 -19.34 1.12
C GLY A 216 -12.67 -17.84 1.35
N GLY A 217 -13.83 -17.30 0.93
CA GLY A 217 -14.19 -15.89 1.11
C GLY A 217 -13.49 -14.94 0.14
N SER A 218 -13.57 -13.66 0.46
CA SER A 218 -12.96 -12.56 -0.30
C SER A 218 -11.74 -11.93 0.38
N TRP A 219 -11.48 -12.30 1.63
CA TRP A 219 -10.38 -11.83 2.46
C TRP A 219 -9.99 -12.92 3.45
N VAL A 220 -8.71 -13.02 3.79
CA VAL A 220 -8.23 -13.93 4.82
C VAL A 220 -8.03 -13.21 6.13
N ASP A 221 -8.61 -13.76 7.17
CA ASP A 221 -8.53 -13.25 8.52
C ASP A 221 -7.31 -13.82 9.28
N GLY A 222 -6.86 -13.06 10.27
CA GLY A 222 -5.81 -13.45 11.19
C GLY A 222 -6.19 -13.11 12.63
N ASN A 223 -5.53 -13.71 13.61
CA ASN A 223 -5.71 -13.36 15.01
C ASN A 223 -5.22 -11.92 15.25
N SER A 224 -5.77 -11.26 16.25
CA SER A 224 -5.26 -9.96 16.72
C SER A 224 -3.76 -10.05 17.05
N LEU A 225 -3.01 -8.99 16.74
CA LEU A 225 -1.58 -8.96 17.11
C LEU A 225 -1.37 -9.11 18.64
N SER A 226 -2.29 -8.60 19.44
CA SER A 226 -2.27 -8.77 20.88
C SER A 226 -2.37 -10.23 21.31
N ASP A 227 -3.05 -11.09 20.53
CA ASP A 227 -3.17 -12.52 20.85
C ASP A 227 -1.82 -13.27 20.82
N MET A 228 -0.80 -12.69 20.20
CA MET A 228 0.58 -13.21 20.24
C MET A 228 1.10 -13.36 21.68
N GLU A 229 0.57 -12.64 22.67
CA GLU A 229 0.89 -12.83 24.08
C GLU A 229 0.59 -14.26 24.61
N ASN A 230 -0.32 -14.97 23.93
CA ASN A 230 -0.72 -16.32 24.29
C ASN A 230 0.11 -17.40 23.57
N SER A 231 1.12 -17.01 22.80
CA SER A 231 1.95 -17.91 21.99
C SER A 231 3.28 -18.25 22.69
N GLU A 232 3.77 -19.46 22.47
CA GLU A 232 5.12 -19.84 22.89
C GLU A 232 6.19 -19.31 21.92
N LEU A 233 5.84 -19.30 20.62
CA LEU A 233 6.68 -18.85 19.53
C LEU A 233 5.86 -17.99 18.56
N ALA A 234 6.44 -16.89 18.11
CA ALA A 234 5.94 -16.13 16.96
C ALA A 234 6.97 -16.16 15.82
N VAL A 235 6.52 -16.45 14.61
CA VAL A 235 7.37 -16.47 13.41
C VAL A 235 6.81 -15.48 12.38
N PHE A 236 7.61 -14.47 12.08
CA PHE A 236 7.27 -13.40 11.16
C PHE A 236 7.99 -13.54 9.82
N PHE A 237 7.25 -13.76 8.74
CA PHE A 237 7.75 -13.79 7.37
C PHE A 237 7.58 -12.42 6.73
N GLY A 238 8.66 -11.68 6.51
CA GLY A 238 8.64 -10.36 5.87
C GLY A 238 7.65 -9.38 6.50
N ASN A 239 7.38 -9.50 7.80
CA ASN A 239 6.48 -8.65 8.56
C ASN A 239 7.27 -7.71 9.48
N ASN A 240 7.08 -6.39 9.31
CA ASN A 240 7.84 -5.37 10.02
C ASN A 240 6.93 -4.27 10.62
N PRO A 241 6.04 -4.60 11.56
CA PRO A 241 5.07 -3.65 12.12
C PRO A 241 5.71 -2.47 12.86
N SER A 242 6.96 -2.59 13.34
CA SER A 242 7.67 -1.48 13.97
C SER A 242 8.02 -0.34 12.99
N GLU A 243 8.16 -0.63 11.70
CA GLU A 243 8.44 0.35 10.65
C GLU A 243 7.19 0.72 9.83
N THR A 244 6.41 -0.27 9.39
CA THR A 244 5.22 -0.06 8.56
C THR A 244 4.05 0.53 9.32
N ARG A 245 3.96 0.22 10.59
CA ARG A 245 2.95 0.68 11.57
C ARG A 245 1.54 0.16 11.28
N MET A 246 0.70 0.87 10.54
CA MET A 246 -0.71 0.57 10.24
C MET A 246 -1.66 0.69 11.44
N SER A 247 -1.27 1.44 12.43
CA SER A 247 -2.05 1.98 13.55
C SER A 247 -1.12 2.86 14.40
N GLY A 248 -1.65 3.88 15.03
CA GLY A 248 -0.89 4.77 15.92
C GLY A 248 -0.37 4.09 17.18
N CYS A 249 -0.93 2.96 17.57
CA CYS A 249 -0.55 2.20 18.76
C CYS A 249 0.10 0.83 18.46
N LYS A 250 0.20 0.41 17.19
CA LYS A 250 0.70 -0.92 16.79
C LYS A 250 2.05 -1.31 17.42
N ALA A 251 3.01 -0.40 17.42
CA ALA A 251 4.33 -0.68 18.01
C ALA A 251 4.22 -1.01 19.52
N LYS A 252 3.32 -0.35 20.25
CA LYS A 252 3.09 -0.63 21.66
C LYS A 252 2.34 -1.95 21.85
N THR A 253 1.35 -2.23 21.02
CA THR A 253 0.65 -3.52 21.01
C THR A 253 1.64 -4.67 20.79
N LEU A 254 2.54 -4.53 19.79
CA LEU A 254 3.57 -5.54 19.51
C LEU A 254 4.52 -5.76 20.70
N GLN A 255 5.01 -4.68 21.31
CA GLN A 255 5.88 -4.77 22.50
C GLN A 255 5.14 -5.41 23.68
N HIS A 256 3.90 -5.00 23.93
CA HIS A 256 3.09 -5.60 24.98
C HIS A 256 2.90 -7.10 24.75
N ALA A 257 2.44 -7.51 23.59
CA ALA A 257 2.23 -8.91 23.24
C ALA A 257 3.52 -9.75 23.37
N ARG A 258 4.68 -9.17 22.98
CA ARG A 258 5.98 -9.84 23.10
C ARG A 258 6.44 -10.02 24.56
N PHE A 259 6.30 -8.98 25.37
CA PHE A 259 6.94 -8.96 26.70
C PHE A 259 6.01 -9.39 27.84
N THR A 260 4.70 -9.49 27.65
CA THR A 260 3.75 -9.91 28.70
C THR A 260 4.02 -11.34 29.16
N ARG A 261 4.27 -12.28 28.23
CA ARG A 261 4.61 -13.68 28.55
C ARG A 261 5.96 -14.11 28.00
N ASN A 262 6.78 -13.16 27.57
CA ASN A 262 8.09 -13.41 27.00
C ASN A 262 8.06 -14.36 25.77
N THR A 263 7.07 -14.21 24.89
CA THR A 263 6.95 -14.96 23.64
C THR A 263 8.21 -14.84 22.80
N ARG A 264 8.83 -15.94 22.43
CA ARG A 264 10.00 -15.92 21.54
C ARG A 264 9.58 -15.50 20.13
N VAL A 265 10.38 -14.62 19.49
CA VAL A 265 10.09 -14.07 18.16
C VAL A 265 11.24 -14.36 17.18
N ILE A 266 10.91 -15.07 16.09
CA ILE A 266 11.82 -15.31 14.96
C ILE A 266 11.34 -14.46 13.79
N ILE A 267 12.27 -13.71 13.17
CA ILE A 267 11.98 -12.88 12.00
C ILE A 267 12.75 -13.37 10.78
N ILE A 268 12.02 -13.75 9.75
CA ILE A 268 12.53 -14.22 8.45
C ILE A 268 12.37 -13.09 7.45
N ASP A 269 13.47 -12.46 7.06
CA ASP A 269 13.46 -11.26 6.20
C ASP A 269 14.85 -11.09 5.55
N PRO A 270 14.97 -10.61 4.31
CA PRO A 270 16.27 -10.26 3.72
C PRO A 270 17.03 -9.19 4.51
N ARG A 271 16.32 -8.38 5.28
CA ARG A 271 16.84 -7.26 6.09
C ARG A 271 16.74 -7.56 7.58
N TYR A 272 17.71 -7.08 8.35
CA TYR A 272 17.60 -6.94 9.80
C TYR A 272 16.72 -5.73 10.12
N THR A 273 15.41 -5.97 10.27
CA THR A 273 14.37 -4.94 10.32
C THR A 273 14.26 -4.22 11.65
N ASP A 274 13.46 -3.15 11.72
CA ASP A 274 13.18 -2.47 12.99
C ASP A 274 12.35 -3.35 13.95
N SER A 275 11.53 -4.26 13.43
CA SER A 275 10.85 -5.24 14.29
C SER A 275 11.83 -6.23 14.90
N MET A 276 12.90 -6.60 14.16
CA MET A 276 13.99 -7.39 14.74
C MET A 276 14.68 -6.63 15.88
N VAL A 277 14.95 -5.33 15.70
CA VAL A 277 15.55 -4.49 16.75
C VAL A 277 14.64 -4.37 17.99
N SER A 278 13.32 -4.28 17.80
CA SER A 278 12.39 -3.95 18.90
C SER A 278 11.88 -5.15 19.68
N VAL A 279 11.67 -6.29 19.00
CA VAL A 279 11.03 -7.48 19.61
C VAL A 279 11.62 -8.82 19.18
N GLY A 280 12.53 -8.86 18.21
CA GLY A 280 13.08 -10.11 17.68
C GLY A 280 14.12 -10.74 18.58
N ASP A 281 14.11 -12.07 18.67
CA ASP A 281 15.14 -12.88 19.33
C ASP A 281 16.13 -13.47 18.32
N GLU A 282 15.64 -13.74 17.08
CA GLU A 282 16.46 -14.34 16.04
C GLU A 282 16.08 -13.81 14.67
N TRP A 283 17.09 -13.43 13.88
CA TRP A 283 16.95 -13.09 12.47
C TRP A 283 17.44 -14.22 11.58
N ILE A 284 16.60 -14.65 10.64
CA ILE A 284 16.94 -15.62 9.61
C ILE A 284 16.90 -14.89 8.26
N PRO A 285 18.06 -14.53 7.67
CA PRO A 285 18.09 -13.94 6.35
C PRO A 285 17.66 -14.95 5.29
N ILE A 286 16.78 -14.50 4.39
CA ILE A 286 16.24 -15.31 3.30
C ILE A 286 16.35 -14.56 1.98
N ARG A 287 16.70 -15.26 0.89
CA ARG A 287 16.67 -14.65 -0.44
C ARG A 287 15.25 -14.28 -0.85
N PRO A 288 15.00 -13.07 -1.39
CA PRO A 288 13.66 -12.62 -1.76
C PRO A 288 12.93 -13.59 -2.68
N GLY A 289 11.64 -13.83 -2.39
CA GLY A 289 10.77 -14.69 -3.20
C GLY A 289 11.01 -16.19 -3.08
N THR A 290 11.65 -16.65 -2.01
CA THR A 290 11.95 -18.07 -1.77
C THR A 290 11.26 -18.65 -0.55
N ASP A 291 10.35 -17.91 0.06
CA ASP A 291 9.62 -18.30 1.28
C ASP A 291 8.79 -19.59 1.06
N ALA A 292 8.27 -19.83 -0.13
CA ALA A 292 7.55 -21.07 -0.44
C ALA A 292 8.49 -22.28 -0.46
N ALA A 293 9.77 -22.14 -0.89
CA ALA A 293 10.75 -23.21 -0.82
C ALA A 293 11.15 -23.51 0.64
N LEU A 294 11.28 -22.48 1.48
CA LEU A 294 11.48 -22.64 2.91
C LEU A 294 10.29 -23.36 3.54
N SER A 295 9.04 -22.91 3.28
CA SER A 295 7.82 -23.51 3.82
C SER A 295 7.68 -24.98 3.43
N ALA A 296 8.02 -25.34 2.18
CA ALA A 296 7.99 -26.72 1.70
C ALA A 296 9.02 -27.60 2.42
N ALA A 297 10.23 -27.10 2.68
CA ALA A 297 11.24 -27.85 3.41
C ALA A 297 10.93 -27.98 4.92
N LEU A 298 10.33 -26.97 5.52
CA LEU A 298 9.80 -27.07 6.89
C LEU A 298 8.71 -28.15 6.96
N ALA A 299 7.80 -28.16 6.00
CA ALA A 299 6.76 -29.19 5.87
C ALA A 299 7.36 -30.59 5.67
N TYR A 300 8.44 -30.71 4.88
CA TYR A 300 9.13 -31.98 4.67
C TYR A 300 9.62 -32.57 6.02
N VAL A 301 10.29 -31.77 6.83
CA VAL A 301 10.76 -32.20 8.15
C VAL A 301 9.58 -32.58 9.04
N MET A 302 8.55 -31.72 9.12
CA MET A 302 7.38 -31.97 9.96
C MET A 302 6.63 -33.26 9.58
N ILE A 303 6.49 -33.54 8.28
CA ILE A 303 5.84 -34.75 7.78
C ILE A 303 6.70 -35.99 8.01
N THR A 304 8.02 -35.91 7.75
CA THR A 304 8.93 -37.04 7.86
C THR A 304 9.16 -37.46 9.32
N GLU A 305 9.21 -36.47 10.24
CA GLU A 305 9.39 -36.72 11.67
C GLU A 305 8.06 -36.85 12.46
N ASP A 306 6.95 -36.89 11.76
CA ASP A 306 5.60 -37.06 12.35
C ASP A 306 5.23 -35.97 13.36
N LEU A 307 5.56 -34.70 13.06
CA LEU A 307 5.35 -33.53 13.91
C LEU A 307 4.07 -32.74 13.58
N ILE A 308 3.26 -33.22 12.64
CA ILE A 308 2.03 -32.56 12.18
C ILE A 308 0.82 -32.91 13.05
N ASP A 309 -0.20 -32.04 13.04
CA ASP A 309 -1.48 -32.28 13.70
C ASP A 309 -2.42 -33.11 12.81
N LYS A 310 -2.23 -34.44 12.80
CA LYS A 310 -3.05 -35.37 11.98
C LYS A 310 -4.55 -35.28 12.27
N PRO A 311 -5.03 -35.20 13.52
CA PRO A 311 -6.46 -35.04 13.84
C PRO A 311 -7.03 -33.75 13.23
N PHE A 312 -6.28 -32.66 13.27
CA PHE A 312 -6.69 -31.40 12.64
C PHE A 312 -6.80 -31.54 11.12
N LEU A 313 -5.77 -32.08 10.49
CA LEU A 313 -5.76 -32.27 9.04
C LEU A 313 -6.94 -33.12 8.56
N ALA A 314 -7.20 -34.25 9.22
CA ALA A 314 -8.30 -35.15 8.86
C ALA A 314 -9.68 -34.48 8.98
N LYS A 315 -9.90 -33.68 10.04
CA LYS A 315 -11.21 -33.09 10.32
C LYS A 315 -11.46 -31.81 9.48
N TYR A 316 -10.46 -30.93 9.33
CA TYR A 316 -10.65 -29.56 8.88
C TYR A 316 -10.13 -29.28 7.47
N THR A 317 -9.45 -30.23 6.80
CA THR A 317 -8.81 -29.96 5.51
C THR A 317 -9.22 -30.95 4.41
N ILE A 318 -8.94 -30.58 3.16
CA ILE A 318 -8.91 -31.47 2.00
C ILE A 318 -7.60 -31.31 1.24
N GLY A 319 -7.12 -32.39 0.57
CA GLY A 319 -5.96 -32.35 -0.31
C GLY A 319 -4.61 -32.46 0.39
N TYR A 320 -4.56 -32.82 1.69
CA TYR A 320 -3.32 -33.06 2.40
C TYR A 320 -2.62 -34.35 1.90
N ASP A 321 -3.34 -35.46 1.80
CA ASP A 321 -2.89 -36.77 1.33
C ASP A 321 -3.79 -37.28 0.22
N GLU A 322 -3.46 -38.43 -0.33
CA GLU A 322 -4.24 -39.01 -1.46
C GLU A 322 -5.68 -39.39 -1.06
N GLU A 323 -5.90 -39.74 0.22
CA GLU A 323 -7.24 -40.10 0.74
C GLU A 323 -8.15 -38.88 0.87
N SER A 324 -7.58 -37.72 1.15
CA SER A 324 -8.31 -36.44 1.31
C SER A 324 -8.39 -35.63 0.03
N LEU A 325 -7.87 -36.13 -1.11
CA LEU A 325 -7.97 -35.44 -2.39
C LEU A 325 -9.44 -35.28 -2.82
N PRO A 326 -9.82 -34.09 -3.36
CA PRO A 326 -11.16 -33.91 -3.91
C PRO A 326 -11.37 -34.81 -5.14
N LYS A 327 -12.62 -35.22 -5.35
CA LYS A 327 -12.99 -36.06 -6.50
C LYS A 327 -12.56 -35.41 -7.83
N GLY A 328 -11.87 -36.17 -8.66
CA GLY A 328 -11.36 -35.71 -9.95
C GLY A 328 -9.94 -35.10 -9.91
N ALA A 329 -9.35 -34.91 -8.76
CA ALA A 329 -7.94 -34.52 -8.67
C ALA A 329 -7.05 -35.68 -9.17
N PRO A 330 -5.95 -35.38 -9.88
CA PRO A 330 -5.02 -36.42 -10.36
C PRO A 330 -4.36 -37.19 -9.21
N ALA A 331 -4.12 -38.47 -9.39
CA ALA A 331 -3.37 -39.27 -8.42
C ALA A 331 -1.94 -38.72 -8.28
N GLY A 332 -1.40 -38.68 -7.06
CA GLY A 332 -0.10 -38.11 -6.75
C GLY A 332 -0.08 -36.57 -6.67
N SER A 333 -1.24 -35.91 -6.69
CA SER A 333 -1.35 -34.44 -6.60
C SER A 333 -1.66 -33.94 -5.19
N SER A 334 -1.57 -34.78 -4.16
CA SER A 334 -1.72 -34.32 -2.77
C SER A 334 -0.51 -33.52 -2.31
N TYR A 335 -0.72 -32.67 -1.28
CA TYR A 335 0.36 -31.88 -0.69
C TYR A 335 1.49 -32.77 -0.14
N LYS A 336 1.15 -33.84 0.55
CA LYS A 336 2.11 -34.82 1.06
C LYS A 336 2.95 -35.43 -0.06
N SER A 337 2.32 -35.83 -1.19
CA SER A 337 3.02 -36.36 -2.36
C SER A 337 3.96 -35.33 -2.99
N TYR A 338 3.54 -34.06 -3.11
CA TYR A 338 4.40 -32.95 -3.55
C TYR A 338 5.62 -32.78 -2.64
N ILE A 339 5.42 -32.74 -1.31
CA ILE A 339 6.50 -32.51 -0.33
C ILE A 339 7.49 -33.67 -0.33
N GLN A 340 7.02 -34.90 -0.41
CA GLN A 340 7.87 -36.10 -0.39
C GLN A 340 8.52 -36.47 -1.73
N GLY A 341 8.22 -35.68 -2.81
CA GLY A 341 8.75 -35.96 -4.14
C GLY A 341 8.09 -37.14 -4.84
N GLN A 342 6.90 -37.49 -4.42
CA GLN A 342 6.05 -38.51 -5.07
C GLN A 342 5.14 -37.90 -6.13
N GLY A 343 5.00 -36.57 -6.12
CA GLY A 343 4.25 -35.78 -7.09
C GLY A 343 4.91 -35.72 -8.49
N PRO A 344 4.35 -34.95 -9.42
CA PRO A 344 4.82 -34.87 -10.82
C PRO A 344 6.28 -34.48 -10.99
N ASP A 345 6.81 -33.58 -10.15
CA ASP A 345 8.18 -33.07 -10.24
C ASP A 345 9.25 -34.02 -9.67
N LYS A 346 8.84 -35.15 -9.07
CA LYS A 346 9.72 -36.20 -8.50
C LYS A 346 10.84 -35.69 -7.60
N THR A 347 10.65 -34.50 -6.99
CA THR A 347 11.68 -33.81 -6.21
C THR A 347 11.26 -33.71 -4.75
N PRO A 348 11.88 -34.42 -3.81
CA PRO A 348 11.61 -34.24 -2.37
C PRO A 348 12.08 -32.87 -1.90
N LYS A 349 11.25 -32.20 -1.13
CA LYS A 349 11.50 -30.82 -0.67
C LYS A 349 12.38 -30.77 0.55
N THR A 350 13.51 -31.45 0.51
CA THR A 350 14.44 -31.59 1.65
C THR A 350 15.04 -30.25 2.11
N PRO A 351 15.53 -30.14 3.35
CA PRO A 351 16.29 -28.98 3.81
C PRO A 351 17.49 -28.63 2.92
N ALA A 352 18.18 -29.64 2.37
CA ALA A 352 19.30 -29.45 1.45
C ALA A 352 18.86 -28.88 0.09
N TRP A 353 17.70 -29.28 -0.42
CA TRP A 353 17.08 -28.69 -1.61
C TRP A 353 16.76 -27.20 -1.37
N ALA A 354 16.07 -26.89 -0.28
CA ALA A 354 15.68 -25.51 0.03
C ALA A 354 16.88 -24.60 0.33
N SER A 355 17.93 -25.14 0.95
CA SER A 355 19.14 -24.38 1.29
C SER A 355 19.78 -23.74 0.05
N ARG A 356 19.84 -24.47 -1.07
CA ARG A 356 20.39 -23.96 -2.35
C ARG A 356 19.56 -22.79 -2.88
N ILE A 357 18.27 -22.79 -2.64
CA ILE A 357 17.31 -21.77 -3.10
C ILE A 357 17.31 -20.57 -2.15
N THR A 358 17.10 -20.81 -0.88
CA THR A 358 16.85 -19.78 0.14
C THR A 358 18.11 -19.12 0.69
N GLY A 359 19.24 -19.84 0.65
CA GLY A 359 20.48 -19.44 1.30
C GLY A 359 20.53 -19.77 2.80
N ILE A 360 19.51 -20.42 3.36
CA ILE A 360 19.46 -20.82 4.78
C ILE A 360 20.12 -22.21 4.93
N PRO A 361 21.04 -22.40 5.90
CA PRO A 361 21.68 -23.70 6.12
C PRO A 361 20.67 -24.82 6.43
N PRO A 362 20.87 -26.07 5.92
CA PRO A 362 19.94 -27.18 6.14
C PRO A 362 19.62 -27.44 7.61
N ALA A 363 20.65 -27.49 8.49
CA ALA A 363 20.46 -27.68 9.92
C ALA A 363 19.61 -26.59 10.58
N ARG A 364 19.65 -25.34 10.04
CA ARG A 364 18.77 -24.26 10.57
C ARG A 364 17.33 -24.45 10.13
N ILE A 365 17.10 -24.94 8.89
CA ILE A 365 15.75 -25.28 8.40
C ILE A 365 15.16 -26.42 9.26
N GLU A 366 15.91 -27.47 9.51
CA GLU A 366 15.47 -28.58 10.37
C GLU A 366 15.12 -28.11 11.78
N LYS A 367 16.02 -27.32 12.38
CA LYS A 367 15.79 -26.76 13.71
C LYS A 367 14.51 -25.89 13.73
N LEU A 368 14.31 -25.03 12.73
CA LEU A 368 13.13 -24.15 12.63
C LEU A 368 11.83 -24.97 12.50
N ALA A 369 11.85 -26.05 11.71
CA ALA A 369 10.69 -26.93 11.58
C ALA A 369 10.27 -27.55 12.92
N ARG A 370 11.25 -28.06 13.68
CA ARG A 370 10.99 -28.64 15.02
C ARG A 370 10.55 -27.57 16.02
N GLU A 371 11.10 -26.35 15.97
CA GLU A 371 10.69 -25.22 16.81
C GLU A 371 9.24 -24.81 16.53
N ILE A 372 8.82 -24.67 15.26
CA ILE A 372 7.44 -24.32 14.88
C ILE A 372 6.47 -25.44 15.29
N ALA A 373 6.81 -26.68 15.01
CA ALA A 373 5.94 -27.82 15.33
C ALA A 373 5.82 -28.12 16.83
N GLY A 374 6.90 -27.83 17.58
CA GLY A 374 6.94 -28.02 19.02
C GLY A 374 6.23 -26.93 19.82
N ALA A 375 6.15 -25.70 19.30
CA ALA A 375 5.48 -24.60 19.98
C ALA A 375 3.95 -24.72 19.87
N ARG A 376 3.28 -24.74 21.02
CA ARG A 376 1.81 -24.91 21.07
C ARG A 376 1.20 -23.93 22.07
N PRO A 377 0.67 -22.79 21.57
CA PRO A 377 0.51 -22.41 20.16
C PRO A 377 1.71 -21.69 19.55
N CYS A 378 1.76 -21.68 18.20
CA CYS A 378 2.70 -20.90 17.40
C CYS A 378 1.98 -19.82 16.59
N PHE A 379 2.36 -18.55 16.74
CA PHE A 379 1.82 -17.42 15.98
C PHE A 379 2.59 -17.26 14.68
N ILE A 380 2.10 -17.84 13.58
CA ILE A 380 2.72 -17.73 12.27
C ILE A 380 2.07 -16.58 11.51
N CYS A 381 2.86 -15.57 11.15
CA CYS A 381 2.38 -14.35 10.54
C CYS A 381 3.25 -13.95 9.35
N GLN A 382 2.63 -13.62 8.22
CA GLN A 382 3.31 -13.03 7.08
C GLN A 382 2.93 -11.56 6.91
N GLY A 383 3.93 -10.72 6.59
CA GLY A 383 3.68 -9.35 6.11
C GLY A 383 3.38 -9.33 4.63
N TRP A 384 3.43 -8.14 4.05
CA TRP A 384 3.19 -7.97 2.61
C TRP A 384 4.47 -8.06 1.77
N GLY A 385 5.65 -8.25 2.39
CA GLY A 385 6.92 -8.42 1.70
C GLY A 385 6.96 -9.66 0.79
N PRO A 386 6.72 -10.87 1.32
CA PRO A 386 6.83 -12.13 0.58
C PRO A 386 5.90 -12.21 -0.63
N GLN A 387 4.68 -11.69 -0.52
CA GLN A 387 3.68 -11.78 -1.59
C GLN A 387 3.96 -10.84 -2.78
N ARG A 388 4.82 -9.81 -2.65
CA ARG A 388 5.12 -8.84 -3.72
C ARG A 388 6.12 -9.37 -4.75
N THR A 389 5.98 -10.60 -5.16
CA THR A 389 6.81 -11.29 -6.15
C THR A 389 5.95 -11.87 -7.27
N THR A 390 6.56 -12.33 -8.36
CA THR A 390 5.85 -12.88 -9.52
C THR A 390 4.90 -14.03 -9.17
N ASN A 391 5.25 -14.85 -8.17
CA ASN A 391 4.44 -15.98 -7.72
C ASN A 391 3.99 -15.81 -6.25
N GLY A 392 3.70 -14.56 -5.87
CA GLY A 392 3.38 -14.19 -4.49
C GLY A 392 2.09 -14.83 -3.94
N GLU A 393 1.15 -15.18 -4.80
CA GLU A 393 -0.07 -15.91 -4.44
C GLU A 393 0.26 -17.29 -3.86
N ASN A 394 1.18 -18.01 -4.49
CA ASN A 394 1.65 -19.31 -4.00
C ASN A 394 2.52 -19.19 -2.74
N ILE A 395 3.37 -18.18 -2.68
CA ILE A 395 4.16 -17.90 -1.48
C ILE A 395 3.25 -17.68 -0.27
N SER A 396 2.21 -16.89 -0.44
CA SER A 396 1.28 -16.60 0.66
C SER A 396 0.56 -17.86 1.15
N ARG A 397 0.09 -18.71 0.24
CA ARG A 397 -0.53 -20.00 0.55
C ARG A 397 0.46 -20.96 1.23
N ALA A 398 1.72 -21.00 0.76
CA ALA A 398 2.76 -21.87 1.32
C ALA A 398 3.13 -21.51 2.76
N ILE A 399 3.18 -20.22 3.10
CA ILE A 399 3.37 -19.78 4.50
C ILE A 399 2.15 -20.18 5.33
N GLY A 400 0.92 -20.02 4.79
CA GLY A 400 -0.32 -20.46 5.44
C GLY A 400 -0.34 -21.94 5.79
N MET A 401 0.29 -22.78 4.97
CA MET A 401 0.39 -24.23 5.22
C MET A 401 1.07 -24.58 6.54
N LEU A 402 2.01 -23.76 7.01
CA LEU A 402 2.69 -24.03 8.28
C LEU A 402 1.71 -23.97 9.48
N ALA A 403 0.76 -23.02 9.45
CA ALA A 403 -0.29 -22.94 10.45
C ALA A 403 -1.29 -24.10 10.34
N VAL A 404 -1.58 -24.53 9.12
CA VAL A 404 -2.50 -25.67 8.84
C VAL A 404 -1.88 -26.99 9.31
N LEU A 405 -0.63 -27.27 8.95
CA LEU A 405 0.08 -28.51 9.34
C LEU A 405 0.20 -28.69 10.85
N THR A 406 0.32 -27.60 11.58
CA THR A 406 0.53 -27.59 13.03
C THR A 406 -0.75 -27.32 13.85
N GLY A 407 -1.92 -27.25 13.17
CA GLY A 407 -3.23 -27.05 13.84
C GLY A 407 -3.38 -25.71 14.56
N ASN A 408 -2.63 -24.68 14.18
CA ASN A 408 -2.65 -23.34 14.81
C ASN A 408 -3.79 -22.44 14.35
N VAL A 409 -4.64 -22.90 13.43
CA VAL A 409 -5.81 -22.16 12.93
C VAL A 409 -6.99 -22.28 13.89
N GLY A 410 -7.61 -21.15 14.22
CA GLY A 410 -8.83 -21.09 15.05
C GLY A 410 -8.59 -21.22 16.55
N ILE A 411 -7.38 -21.09 17.02
CA ILE A 411 -7.03 -21.20 18.44
C ILE A 411 -6.37 -19.94 18.98
N LYS A 412 -6.53 -19.72 20.28
CA LYS A 412 -5.85 -18.65 21.04
C LYS A 412 -4.35 -18.82 20.97
N GLY A 413 -3.63 -17.75 20.67
CA GLY A 413 -2.18 -17.76 20.48
C GLY A 413 -1.70 -18.37 19.17
N GLY A 414 -2.58 -18.94 18.35
CA GLY A 414 -2.29 -19.36 16.99
C GLY A 414 -2.47 -18.22 15.98
N ASN A 415 -2.37 -18.54 14.71
CA ASN A 415 -2.74 -17.65 13.60
C ASN A 415 -2.93 -18.49 12.34
N THR A 416 -3.43 -17.86 11.28
CA THR A 416 -3.76 -18.51 9.99
C THR A 416 -2.57 -18.57 9.02
N GLY A 417 -1.41 -18.05 9.39
CA GLY A 417 -0.30 -17.80 8.47
C GLY A 417 -0.50 -16.58 7.58
N ALA A 418 -1.65 -15.90 7.67
CA ALA A 418 -1.86 -14.60 7.07
C ALA A 418 -1.26 -13.48 7.96
N ARG A 419 -1.46 -12.22 7.57
CA ARG A 419 -1.15 -11.07 8.41
C ARG A 419 -2.08 -11.07 9.62
N GLU A 420 -1.64 -10.46 10.72
CA GLU A 420 -2.46 -10.17 11.89
C GLU A 420 -3.70 -9.31 11.52
N ASN A 421 -4.80 -9.50 12.22
CA ASN A 421 -6.02 -8.73 12.03
C ASN A 421 -5.78 -7.23 12.32
N ALA A 422 -6.51 -6.38 11.60
CA ALA A 422 -6.47 -4.92 11.79
C ALA A 422 -7.11 -4.45 13.10
N GLY A 423 -7.82 -5.35 13.79
CA GLY A 423 -8.52 -5.06 15.05
C GLY A 423 -10.01 -4.70 14.88
N TYR A 424 -10.64 -4.44 16.00
CA TYR A 424 -12.04 -4.00 16.05
C TYR A 424 -12.20 -2.62 15.45
N LYS A 425 -13.40 -2.33 14.95
CA LYS A 425 -13.76 -1.02 14.38
C LYS A 425 -15.04 -0.50 15.02
N LEU A 426 -15.14 0.82 15.12
CA LEU A 426 -16.39 1.47 15.51
C LEU A 426 -17.34 1.50 14.30
N PRO A 427 -18.64 1.26 14.50
CA PRO A 427 -19.65 1.30 13.43
C PRO A 427 -20.01 2.75 13.07
N MET A 428 -19.02 3.51 12.56
CA MET A 428 -19.23 4.86 12.07
C MET A 428 -19.94 4.83 10.73
N ALA A 429 -20.95 5.69 10.55
CA ALA A 429 -21.62 5.86 9.27
C ALA A 429 -20.69 6.42 8.20
N THR A 430 -20.90 6.05 6.96
CA THR A 430 -20.07 6.43 5.82
C THR A 430 -20.87 7.20 4.77
N PHE A 431 -20.18 8.05 4.02
CA PHE A 431 -20.81 8.81 2.93
C PHE A 431 -21.37 7.85 1.88
N PRO A 432 -22.66 7.96 1.49
CA PRO A 432 -23.29 7.04 0.54
C PRO A 432 -22.79 7.32 -0.88
N THR A 433 -22.21 6.34 -1.53
CA THR A 433 -21.65 6.47 -2.89
C THR A 433 -22.52 5.90 -4.00
N LEU A 434 -23.64 5.27 -3.66
CA LEU A 434 -24.54 4.57 -4.56
C LEU A 434 -23.88 3.34 -5.20
N GLU A 435 -24.64 2.55 -5.92
CA GLU A 435 -24.14 1.39 -6.64
C GLU A 435 -23.55 1.81 -7.98
N ASN A 436 -22.40 1.25 -8.36
CA ASN A 436 -21.83 1.45 -9.69
C ASN A 436 -22.61 0.60 -10.73
N PRO A 437 -23.27 1.22 -11.73
CA PRO A 437 -23.97 0.47 -12.78
C PRO A 437 -23.00 -0.35 -13.66
N VAL A 438 -21.75 0.09 -13.81
CA VAL A 438 -20.71 -0.66 -14.54
C VAL A 438 -20.17 -1.77 -13.64
N LYS A 439 -20.36 -3.01 -14.08
CA LYS A 439 -19.91 -4.21 -13.33
C LYS A 439 -18.54 -4.72 -13.77
N THR A 440 -18.01 -4.16 -14.85
CA THR A 440 -16.66 -4.51 -15.34
C THR A 440 -15.59 -3.96 -14.41
N GLU A 441 -14.64 -4.82 -14.06
CA GLU A 441 -13.48 -4.46 -13.24
C GLU A 441 -12.21 -5.02 -13.85
N LEU A 442 -11.11 -4.29 -13.69
CA LEU A 442 -9.75 -4.74 -14.01
C LEU A 442 -8.86 -4.72 -12.76
N SER A 443 -7.69 -5.35 -12.80
CA SER A 443 -6.72 -5.19 -11.71
C SER A 443 -6.21 -3.76 -11.64
N CYS A 444 -6.02 -3.24 -10.43
CA CYS A 444 -5.43 -1.91 -10.21
C CYS A 444 -4.05 -1.73 -10.87
N PHE A 445 -3.38 -2.81 -11.27
CA PHE A 445 -2.09 -2.78 -11.95
C PHE A 445 -2.21 -2.74 -13.49
N ASN A 446 -3.33 -3.15 -14.08
CA ASN A 446 -3.46 -3.33 -15.54
C ASN A 446 -4.08 -2.13 -16.28
N TRP A 447 -4.36 -1.02 -15.62
CA TRP A 447 -5.03 0.14 -16.24
C TRP A 447 -4.27 0.74 -17.42
N TYR A 448 -2.93 0.70 -17.43
CA TYR A 448 -2.11 1.17 -18.55
C TYR A 448 -2.36 0.36 -19.83
N GLN A 449 -2.54 -0.96 -19.70
CA GLN A 449 -2.87 -1.84 -20.82
C GLN A 449 -4.26 -1.53 -21.38
N ALA A 450 -5.20 -1.17 -20.49
CA ALA A 450 -6.53 -0.74 -20.90
C ALA A 450 -6.56 0.59 -21.68
N ILE A 451 -5.52 1.43 -21.56
CA ILE A 451 -5.32 2.60 -22.42
C ILE A 451 -4.76 2.17 -23.78
N ASP A 452 -3.74 1.31 -23.79
CA ASP A 452 -2.89 1.02 -24.96
C ASP A 452 -3.46 -0.10 -25.84
N ASP A 453 -3.85 -1.21 -25.23
CA ASP A 453 -4.28 -2.42 -25.94
C ASP A 453 -5.44 -3.16 -25.24
N TYR A 454 -6.53 -2.44 -24.99
CA TYR A 454 -7.71 -3.00 -24.30
C TYR A 454 -8.33 -4.22 -25.00
N LYS A 455 -8.16 -4.35 -26.33
CA LYS A 455 -8.76 -5.43 -27.14
C LYS A 455 -8.22 -6.81 -26.75
N GLN A 456 -7.00 -6.89 -26.23
CA GLN A 456 -6.37 -8.12 -25.76
C GLN A 456 -6.72 -8.46 -24.31
N MET A 457 -7.43 -7.56 -23.61
CA MET A 457 -7.75 -7.75 -22.21
C MET A 457 -9.06 -8.53 -22.05
N THR A 458 -8.91 -9.81 -21.70
CA THR A 458 -10.04 -10.72 -21.41
C THR A 458 -10.00 -11.20 -19.96
N ALA A 459 -11.03 -11.93 -19.55
CA ALA A 459 -11.08 -12.60 -18.26
C ALA A 459 -9.90 -13.55 -18.06
N THR A 460 -9.49 -14.28 -19.11
CA THR A 460 -8.41 -15.28 -19.04
C THR A 460 -7.01 -14.74 -19.26
N THR A 461 -6.83 -13.62 -19.98
CA THR A 461 -5.51 -13.00 -20.22
C THR A 461 -5.15 -11.96 -19.18
N ALA A 462 -6.10 -11.06 -18.87
CA ALA A 462 -5.89 -9.89 -18.03
C ALA A 462 -6.68 -9.91 -16.71
N GLY A 463 -7.44 -10.97 -16.44
CA GLY A 463 -8.24 -11.09 -15.24
C GLY A 463 -9.41 -10.12 -15.18
N ILE A 464 -10.00 -9.76 -16.32
CA ILE A 464 -11.20 -8.92 -16.35
C ILE A 464 -12.34 -9.62 -15.61
N ARG A 465 -13.03 -8.88 -14.75
CA ARG A 465 -14.19 -9.37 -13.98
C ARG A 465 -15.48 -8.71 -14.45
N GLY A 466 -16.61 -9.35 -14.22
CA GLY A 466 -17.93 -8.86 -14.58
C GLY A 466 -18.27 -8.92 -16.08
N ARG A 467 -17.27 -9.28 -16.91
CA ARG A 467 -17.40 -9.37 -18.37
C ARG A 467 -16.30 -10.26 -18.94
N GLU A 468 -16.52 -10.83 -20.14
CA GLU A 468 -15.51 -11.66 -20.82
C GLU A 468 -14.28 -10.84 -21.27
N ARG A 469 -14.49 -9.61 -21.74
CA ARG A 469 -13.41 -8.70 -22.20
C ARG A 469 -13.78 -7.25 -22.03
N LEU A 470 -12.77 -6.35 -22.03
CA LEU A 470 -13.02 -4.93 -22.13
C LEU A 470 -13.63 -4.55 -23.50
N ILE A 471 -14.57 -3.64 -23.50
CA ILE A 471 -15.27 -3.18 -24.71
C ILE A 471 -14.85 -1.77 -25.14
N ALA A 472 -14.20 -1.01 -24.27
CA ALA A 472 -13.71 0.34 -24.53
C ALA A 472 -12.32 0.54 -23.94
N PRO A 473 -11.46 1.38 -24.57
CA PRO A 473 -10.21 1.81 -23.94
C PRO A 473 -10.48 2.82 -22.85
N ILE A 474 -9.55 2.95 -21.89
CA ILE A 474 -9.60 4.08 -20.95
C ILE A 474 -9.25 5.37 -21.71
N LYS A 475 -10.19 6.32 -21.72
CA LYS A 475 -10.08 7.62 -22.37
C LYS A 475 -10.09 8.79 -21.38
N PHE A 476 -10.62 8.56 -20.18
CA PHE A 476 -10.69 9.54 -19.11
C PHE A 476 -10.23 8.94 -17.80
N ILE A 477 -9.29 9.60 -17.10
CA ILE A 477 -8.77 9.16 -15.81
C ILE A 477 -9.05 10.23 -14.75
N TRP A 478 -9.70 9.80 -13.66
CA TRP A 478 -9.70 10.50 -12.39
C TRP A 478 -8.52 10.00 -11.54
N ASN A 479 -7.58 10.88 -11.19
CA ASN A 479 -6.44 10.57 -10.31
C ASN A 479 -6.51 11.45 -9.05
N TYR A 480 -7.24 10.98 -8.06
CA TYR A 480 -7.44 11.70 -6.80
C TYR A 480 -6.51 11.20 -5.70
N ALA A 481 -5.80 12.13 -5.06
CA ALA A 481 -4.91 11.92 -3.92
C ALA A 481 -3.95 10.73 -4.11
N GLY A 482 -3.35 10.64 -5.29
CA GLY A 482 -2.47 9.54 -5.66
C GLY A 482 -1.38 9.93 -6.65
N ASN A 483 -0.13 9.58 -6.37
CA ASN A 483 0.99 9.71 -7.30
C ASN A 483 1.13 8.42 -8.14
N CYS A 484 -0.02 7.87 -8.60
CA CYS A 484 -0.11 6.54 -9.20
C CYS A 484 0.39 6.48 -10.63
N LEU A 485 0.36 7.60 -11.35
CA LEU A 485 0.80 7.65 -12.75
C LEU A 485 2.31 7.46 -12.89
N THR A 486 3.06 7.58 -11.80
CA THR A 486 4.52 7.43 -11.80
C THR A 486 5.05 6.54 -10.67
N ASN A 487 4.84 6.90 -9.42
CA ASN A 487 5.58 6.35 -8.30
C ASN A 487 4.96 5.13 -7.61
N GLN A 488 3.85 4.63 -8.10
CA GLN A 488 3.19 3.45 -7.52
C GLN A 488 3.17 2.27 -8.49
N HIS A 489 3.41 2.53 -9.76
CA HIS A 489 3.38 1.53 -10.82
C HIS A 489 4.79 1.04 -11.17
N GLY A 490 4.92 -0.25 -11.60
CA GLY A 490 6.16 -0.80 -12.13
C GLY A 490 6.41 -0.33 -13.56
N GLY A 491 7.67 -0.44 -14.03
CA GLY A 491 8.03 -0.22 -15.43
C GLY A 491 7.69 1.17 -15.96
N ILE A 492 7.91 2.23 -15.16
CA ILE A 492 7.42 3.57 -15.53
C ILE A 492 8.01 4.08 -16.86
N ASN A 493 9.24 3.69 -17.23
CA ASN A 493 9.82 4.07 -18.52
C ASN A 493 9.06 3.49 -19.71
N GLN A 494 8.43 2.31 -19.55
CA GLN A 494 7.57 1.70 -20.57
C GLN A 494 6.17 2.34 -20.59
N MET A 495 5.70 2.83 -19.45
CA MET A 495 4.38 3.42 -19.30
C MET A 495 4.34 4.89 -19.74
N HIS A 496 5.43 5.64 -19.58
CA HIS A 496 5.49 7.06 -19.94
C HIS A 496 5.05 7.38 -21.38
N PRO A 497 5.50 6.65 -22.42
CA PRO A 497 5.05 6.92 -23.80
C PRO A 497 3.53 6.76 -23.98
N ILE A 498 2.90 5.85 -23.23
CA ILE A 498 1.44 5.65 -23.28
C ILE A 498 0.74 6.86 -22.67
N LEU A 499 1.22 7.39 -21.55
CA LEU A 499 0.65 8.54 -20.86
C LEU A 499 0.89 9.86 -21.59
N LEU A 500 2.00 9.99 -22.33
CA LEU A 500 2.30 11.19 -23.13
C LEU A 500 1.41 11.35 -24.36
N ASP A 501 0.87 10.26 -24.86
CA ASP A 501 -0.02 10.26 -26.03
C ASP A 501 -1.47 10.60 -25.62
N ASP A 502 -1.85 11.87 -25.80
CA ASP A 502 -3.20 12.35 -25.46
C ASP A 502 -4.29 11.83 -26.41
N LYS A 503 -3.94 11.17 -27.52
CA LYS A 503 -4.90 10.44 -28.36
C LYS A 503 -5.26 9.08 -27.76
N LYS A 504 -4.32 8.47 -27.02
CA LYS A 504 -4.59 7.20 -26.31
C LYS A 504 -5.49 7.41 -25.10
N CYS A 505 -5.14 8.35 -24.23
CA CYS A 505 -5.98 8.78 -23.10
C CYS A 505 -6.27 10.29 -23.22
N GLU A 506 -7.50 10.64 -23.54
CA GLU A 506 -7.85 12.00 -23.95
C GLU A 506 -7.88 13.00 -22.80
N THR A 507 -8.19 12.54 -21.59
CA THR A 507 -8.28 13.42 -20.41
C THR A 507 -7.74 12.73 -19.15
N ILE A 508 -6.82 13.41 -18.47
CA ILE A 508 -6.31 13.03 -17.14
C ILE A 508 -6.55 14.20 -16.19
N VAL A 509 -7.44 14.01 -15.21
CA VAL A 509 -7.69 14.99 -14.15
C VAL A 509 -6.94 14.53 -12.91
N VAL A 510 -5.98 15.32 -12.45
CA VAL A 510 -5.25 15.10 -11.18
C VAL A 510 -5.83 16.05 -10.13
N ILE A 511 -6.36 15.48 -9.07
CA ILE A 511 -6.87 16.19 -7.88
C ILE A 511 -5.96 15.85 -6.73
N ASP A 512 -5.13 16.78 -6.32
CA ASP A 512 -4.16 16.55 -5.25
C ASP A 512 -3.89 17.87 -4.48
N THR A 513 -3.24 17.72 -3.35
CA THR A 513 -2.79 18.85 -2.54
C THR A 513 -1.45 19.41 -3.02
N THR A 514 -0.68 18.60 -3.72
CA THR A 514 0.75 18.85 -4.02
C THR A 514 1.08 18.45 -5.45
N LEU A 515 1.95 19.22 -6.10
CA LEU A 515 2.52 18.94 -7.40
C LEU A 515 3.45 17.71 -7.31
N THR A 516 2.86 16.53 -7.41
CA THR A 516 3.60 15.26 -7.47
C THR A 516 4.12 14.97 -8.88
N PRO A 517 5.03 14.03 -9.10
CA PRO A 517 5.44 13.62 -10.45
C PRO A 517 4.28 13.23 -11.38
N SER A 518 3.17 12.75 -10.85
CA SER A 518 1.95 12.46 -11.63
C SER A 518 1.31 13.71 -12.23
N ALA A 519 1.48 14.88 -11.64
CA ALA A 519 1.00 16.16 -12.18
C ALA A 519 1.51 16.44 -13.61
N ARG A 520 2.68 15.90 -13.97
CA ARG A 520 3.27 16.06 -15.31
C ARG A 520 2.35 15.57 -16.43
N TYR A 521 1.51 14.57 -16.15
CA TYR A 521 0.63 13.97 -17.16
C TYR A 521 -0.79 14.50 -17.14
N ALA A 522 -1.10 15.44 -16.23
CA ALA A 522 -2.42 16.00 -16.10
C ALA A 522 -2.79 16.93 -17.26
N ASP A 523 -4.05 16.90 -17.66
CA ASP A 523 -4.69 17.93 -18.48
C ASP A 523 -5.30 19.01 -17.59
N PHE A 524 -5.79 18.61 -16.41
CA PHE A 524 -6.26 19.49 -15.35
C PHE A 524 -5.62 19.12 -14.02
N LEU A 525 -5.11 20.13 -13.30
CA LEU A 525 -4.63 20.01 -11.92
C LEU A 525 -5.57 20.79 -11.01
N LEU A 526 -6.23 20.11 -10.10
CA LEU A 526 -7.19 20.72 -9.20
C LEU A 526 -6.68 20.67 -7.75
N PRO A 527 -6.60 21.83 -7.05
CA PRO A 527 -6.14 21.87 -5.67
C PRO A 527 -7.20 21.33 -4.72
N SER A 528 -6.91 20.25 -4.00
CA SER A 528 -7.77 19.75 -2.93
C SER A 528 -7.29 20.17 -1.55
N CYS A 529 -8.21 20.25 -0.60
CA CYS A 529 -7.89 20.49 0.81
C CYS A 529 -7.08 19.33 1.40
N LEU A 530 -6.18 19.65 2.32
CA LEU A 530 -5.70 18.71 3.33
C LEU A 530 -6.72 18.65 4.48
N ASN A 531 -6.73 17.54 5.20
CA ASN A 531 -7.61 17.36 6.34
C ASN A 531 -7.47 18.43 7.46
N LEU A 532 -6.40 19.21 7.46
CA LEU A 532 -6.23 20.38 8.33
C LEU A 532 -7.06 21.61 7.88
N GLU A 533 -7.53 21.60 6.65
CA GLU A 533 -8.23 22.69 5.96
C GLU A 533 -9.76 22.47 5.90
N GLU A 534 -10.25 21.31 6.39
CA GLU A 534 -11.67 20.95 6.38
C GLU A 534 -12.08 20.19 7.64
N HIS A 535 -13.39 20.14 7.94
CA HIS A 535 -13.94 19.27 8.96
C HIS A 535 -14.17 17.87 8.37
N ASP A 536 -13.79 16.83 9.14
CA ASP A 536 -14.05 15.42 8.83
C ASP A 536 -13.92 14.59 10.12
N TRP A 537 -13.89 13.27 10.00
CA TRP A 537 -13.38 12.37 11.02
C TRP A 537 -12.70 11.17 10.40
N THR A 538 -11.80 10.60 11.16
CA THR A 538 -11.00 9.43 10.80
C THR A 538 -11.23 8.32 11.81
N SER A 539 -11.70 7.16 11.38
CA SER A 539 -11.95 6.00 12.23
C SER A 539 -11.10 4.80 11.84
N ASP A 540 -10.61 4.08 12.85
CA ASP A 540 -9.88 2.82 12.67
C ASP A 540 -9.82 2.01 13.97
N GLY A 541 -8.99 0.94 13.96
CA GLY A 541 -8.71 0.11 15.12
C GLY A 541 -7.32 -0.53 15.07
N ASP A 542 -6.92 -1.08 16.21
CA ASP A 542 -5.70 -1.89 16.33
C ASP A 542 -5.90 -2.92 17.43
N SER A 543 -5.91 -4.19 17.07
CA SER A 543 -6.14 -5.29 17.99
C SER A 543 -7.37 -5.04 18.88
N ASN A 544 -7.18 -4.67 20.14
CA ASN A 544 -8.25 -4.50 21.14
C ASN A 544 -8.79 -3.07 21.24
N ILE A 545 -8.33 -2.13 20.42
CA ILE A 545 -8.79 -0.74 20.46
C ILE A 545 -9.41 -0.34 19.14
N ALA A 546 -10.65 0.12 19.18
CA ALA A 546 -11.26 0.88 18.11
C ALA A 546 -11.36 2.36 18.48
N TYR A 547 -11.20 3.25 17.50
CA TYR A 547 -11.18 4.69 17.76
C TYR A 547 -11.73 5.51 16.61
N VAL A 548 -12.15 6.72 16.95
CA VAL A 548 -12.44 7.80 16.00
C VAL A 548 -11.73 9.07 16.45
N ILE A 549 -11.16 9.78 15.48
CA ILE A 549 -10.53 11.10 15.66
C ILE A 549 -11.40 12.09 14.89
N PHE A 550 -11.89 13.11 15.56
CA PHE A 550 -12.70 14.17 14.96
C PHE A 550 -11.77 15.26 14.45
N ASP A 551 -11.66 15.37 13.13
CA ASP A 551 -10.72 16.25 12.43
C ASP A 551 -11.32 17.65 12.32
N ASN A 552 -10.80 18.58 13.14
CA ASN A 552 -11.19 19.99 13.07
C ASN A 552 -10.59 20.68 11.84
N LYS A 553 -11.34 21.58 11.23
CA LYS A 553 -10.78 22.59 10.33
C LYS A 553 -9.85 23.50 11.13
N CYS A 554 -8.54 23.30 10.99
CA CYS A 554 -7.55 24.04 11.77
C CYS A 554 -7.24 25.41 11.18
N ILE A 555 -7.23 25.53 9.85
CA ILE A 555 -6.99 26.76 9.09
C ILE A 555 -7.93 26.86 7.91
N GLU A 556 -8.05 28.06 7.33
CA GLU A 556 -8.73 28.22 6.04
C GLU A 556 -7.94 27.52 4.92
N PRO A 557 -8.62 27.00 3.88
CA PRO A 557 -7.97 26.43 2.72
C PRO A 557 -6.92 27.36 2.12
N LEU A 558 -5.73 26.84 1.85
CA LEU A 558 -4.67 27.64 1.25
C LEU A 558 -4.90 27.82 -0.24
N GLY A 559 -4.70 29.05 -0.71
CA GLY A 559 -4.99 29.40 -2.10
C GLY A 559 -6.46 29.29 -2.42
N GLU A 560 -6.76 28.58 -3.49
CA GLU A 560 -8.14 28.31 -3.95
C GLU A 560 -8.55 26.85 -3.73
N ALA A 561 -7.88 26.11 -2.81
CA ALA A 561 -8.20 24.72 -2.56
C ALA A 561 -9.66 24.53 -2.12
N LYS A 562 -10.28 23.45 -2.63
CA LYS A 562 -11.64 23.03 -2.26
C LYS A 562 -11.64 21.60 -1.73
N SER A 563 -12.64 21.26 -0.93
CA SER A 563 -12.87 19.87 -0.56
C SER A 563 -13.15 19.03 -1.80
N ILE A 564 -12.83 17.75 -1.76
CA ILE A 564 -13.19 16.84 -2.88
C ILE A 564 -14.69 16.78 -3.08
N TYR A 565 -15.48 16.95 -2.01
CA TYR A 565 -16.93 17.04 -2.08
C TYR A 565 -17.38 18.24 -2.91
N ASP A 566 -16.83 19.43 -2.62
CA ASP A 566 -17.20 20.67 -3.35
C ASP A 566 -16.71 20.65 -4.81
N ILE A 567 -15.53 20.03 -5.08
CA ILE A 567 -15.05 19.82 -6.45
C ILE A 567 -16.05 18.95 -7.22
N CYS A 568 -16.46 17.82 -6.63
CA CYS A 568 -17.46 16.95 -7.25
C CYS A 568 -18.84 17.62 -7.42
N ALA A 569 -19.27 18.42 -6.43
CA ALA A 569 -20.53 19.16 -6.51
C ALA A 569 -20.51 20.22 -7.63
N GLY A 570 -19.37 20.88 -7.85
CA GLY A 570 -19.18 21.81 -8.97
C GLY A 570 -19.29 21.11 -10.31
N ILE A 571 -18.62 19.98 -10.50
CA ILE A 571 -18.71 19.18 -11.72
C ILE A 571 -20.12 18.57 -11.89
N ALA A 572 -20.77 18.12 -10.80
CA ALA A 572 -22.14 17.63 -10.81
C ALA A 572 -23.14 18.68 -11.30
N ASN A 573 -22.88 19.98 -11.02
CA ASN A 573 -23.67 21.08 -11.55
C ASN A 573 -23.63 21.14 -13.08
N GLU A 574 -22.44 21.04 -13.67
CA GLU A 574 -22.25 21.03 -15.13
C GLU A 574 -22.85 19.80 -15.80
N LEU A 575 -22.93 18.69 -15.08
CA LEU A 575 -23.52 17.44 -15.56
C LEU A 575 -25.04 17.36 -15.31
N GLY A 576 -25.67 18.37 -14.64
CA GLY A 576 -27.07 18.40 -14.33
C GLY A 576 -27.52 17.44 -13.22
N VAL A 577 -26.61 16.96 -12.37
CA VAL A 577 -26.88 15.99 -11.29
C VAL A 577 -26.56 16.54 -9.90
N LYS A 578 -26.37 17.86 -9.74
CA LYS A 578 -25.94 18.46 -8.46
C LYS A 578 -26.91 18.16 -7.33
N GLU A 579 -28.22 18.27 -7.55
CA GLU A 579 -29.21 18.02 -6.49
C GLU A 579 -29.17 16.56 -6.02
N ALA A 580 -29.05 15.61 -6.96
CA ALA A 580 -28.92 14.19 -6.62
C ALA A 580 -27.59 13.88 -5.93
N PHE A 581 -26.52 14.61 -6.29
CA PHE A 581 -25.22 14.44 -5.63
C PHE A 581 -25.20 14.99 -4.23
N THR A 582 -25.72 16.21 -4.01
CA THR A 582 -25.66 16.90 -2.72
C THR A 582 -26.84 16.56 -1.80
N GLU A 583 -27.98 16.16 -2.33
CA GLU A 583 -29.27 16.08 -1.62
C GLU A 583 -29.59 17.41 -0.87
N GLY A 584 -29.22 18.54 -1.46
CA GLY A 584 -29.36 19.87 -0.88
C GLY A 584 -28.44 20.16 0.32
N ARG A 585 -27.40 19.33 0.58
CA ARG A 585 -26.52 19.45 1.75
C ARG A 585 -25.14 19.95 1.38
N THR A 586 -24.55 20.74 2.27
CA THR A 586 -23.11 21.02 2.31
C THR A 586 -22.35 19.80 2.88
N GLN A 587 -21.02 19.79 2.75
CA GLN A 587 -20.17 18.77 3.36
C GLN A 587 -20.40 18.69 4.88
N TYR A 588 -20.47 19.81 5.56
CA TYR A 588 -20.69 19.84 7.02
C TYR A 588 -22.06 19.27 7.41
N GLN A 589 -23.13 19.60 6.68
CA GLN A 589 -24.47 19.04 6.91
C GLN A 589 -24.51 17.51 6.62
N TRP A 590 -23.70 17.02 5.70
CA TRP A 590 -23.50 15.58 5.54
C TRP A 590 -22.82 14.96 6.77
N LEU A 591 -21.78 15.59 7.28
CA LEU A 591 -21.11 15.14 8.51
C LEU A 591 -22.08 15.13 9.70
N GLU A 592 -22.91 16.14 9.89
CA GLU A 592 -23.94 16.16 10.95
C GLU A 592 -24.92 14.99 10.82
N LYS A 593 -25.43 14.73 9.60
CA LYS A 593 -26.30 13.57 9.33
C LYS A 593 -25.62 12.24 9.65
N LEU A 594 -24.44 12.02 9.13
CA LEU A 594 -23.66 10.78 9.34
C LEU A 594 -23.27 10.59 10.81
N TYR A 595 -22.98 11.69 11.51
CA TYR A 595 -22.71 11.65 12.93
C TYR A 595 -23.94 11.23 13.75
N ALA A 596 -25.09 11.79 13.45
CA ALA A 596 -26.34 11.41 14.08
C ALA A 596 -26.70 9.93 13.86
N GLU A 597 -26.38 9.39 12.67
CA GLU A 597 -26.51 7.96 12.37
C GLU A 597 -25.49 7.13 13.17
N SER A 598 -24.23 7.56 13.25
CA SER A 598 -23.17 6.89 14.03
C SER A 598 -23.51 6.80 15.51
N ARG A 599 -24.09 7.85 16.09
CA ARG A 599 -24.51 7.88 17.50
C ARG A 599 -25.57 6.85 17.85
N LYS A 600 -26.42 6.45 16.91
CA LYS A 600 -27.42 5.37 17.16
C LYS A 600 -26.73 4.04 17.50
N ALA A 601 -25.57 3.78 16.88
CA ALA A 601 -24.76 2.58 17.11
C ALA A 601 -23.72 2.78 18.23
N ILE A 602 -23.37 4.03 18.55
CA ILE A 602 -22.36 4.40 19.55
C ILE A 602 -22.94 5.52 20.45
N PRO A 603 -23.86 5.17 21.39
CA PRO A 603 -24.54 6.17 22.23
C PRO A 603 -23.59 6.97 23.14
N GLU A 604 -22.40 6.47 23.40
CA GLU A 604 -21.37 7.10 24.24
C GLU A 604 -20.68 8.30 23.57
N LEU A 605 -20.86 8.50 22.26
CA LEU A 605 -20.39 9.71 21.60
C LEU A 605 -21.16 10.95 22.09
N PRO A 606 -20.53 12.12 22.10
CA PRO A 606 -21.19 13.39 22.49
C PRO A 606 -22.51 13.63 21.79
N PRO A 607 -23.45 14.40 22.39
CA PRO A 607 -24.76 14.69 21.81
C PRO A 607 -24.68 15.34 20.42
N THR A 608 -23.71 16.22 20.20
CA THR A 608 -23.54 16.96 18.95
C THR A 608 -22.17 16.70 18.30
N LEU A 609 -22.10 16.93 17.02
CA LEU A 609 -20.84 16.83 16.26
C LEU A 609 -19.83 17.90 16.74
N GLU A 610 -20.30 19.09 17.14
CA GLU A 610 -19.43 20.14 17.64
C GLU A 610 -18.78 19.76 18.97
N GLU A 611 -19.53 19.14 19.88
CA GLU A 611 -18.97 18.59 21.13
C GLU A 611 -17.98 17.45 20.84
N ALA A 612 -18.22 16.65 19.79
CA ALA A 612 -17.28 15.62 19.35
C ALA A 612 -15.97 16.22 18.82
N TYR A 613 -16.02 17.31 18.05
CA TYR A 613 -14.82 18.04 17.65
C TYR A 613 -14.04 18.61 18.84
N THR A 614 -14.75 19.05 19.87
CA THR A 614 -14.14 19.51 21.11
C THR A 614 -13.48 18.35 21.88
N MET A 615 -14.15 17.20 21.97
CA MET A 615 -13.59 15.99 22.58
C MET A 615 -12.37 15.49 21.82
N GLY A 616 -12.40 15.52 20.51
CA GLY A 616 -11.31 15.21 19.58
C GLY A 616 -11.06 13.74 19.34
N VAL A 617 -10.92 12.90 20.36
CA VAL A 617 -10.60 11.47 20.21
C VAL A 617 -11.50 10.64 21.12
N TYR A 618 -12.21 9.67 20.53
CA TYR A 618 -12.93 8.64 21.28
C TYR A 618 -12.28 7.28 21.04
N LYS A 619 -12.08 6.51 22.12
CA LYS A 619 -11.50 5.16 22.10
C LYS A 619 -12.42 4.19 22.81
N ARG A 620 -12.55 2.99 22.23
CA ARG A 620 -13.25 1.86 22.88
C ARG A 620 -12.31 0.67 22.95
N TYR A 621 -12.14 0.13 24.15
CA TYR A 621 -11.37 -1.08 24.41
C TYR A 621 -12.27 -2.32 24.34
N PHE A 622 -11.77 -3.36 23.72
CA PHE A 622 -12.38 -4.68 23.65
C PHE A 622 -11.47 -5.67 24.40
N PRO A 623 -11.95 -6.27 25.51
CA PRO A 623 -11.08 -7.10 26.37
C PRO A 623 -10.66 -8.41 25.72
N GLU A 624 -11.40 -8.90 24.74
CA GLU A 624 -11.13 -10.18 24.09
C GLU A 624 -10.36 -9.97 22.79
N ASN A 625 -9.35 -10.84 22.58
CA ASN A 625 -8.64 -10.89 21.31
C ASN A 625 -9.52 -11.52 20.23
N HIS A 626 -9.47 -10.98 19.03
CA HIS A 626 -10.08 -11.63 17.88
C HIS A 626 -9.26 -12.87 17.48
N ILE A 627 -9.94 -14.01 17.38
CA ILE A 627 -9.39 -15.30 16.97
C ILE A 627 -10.02 -15.68 15.63
N ALA A 628 -9.22 -15.65 14.58
CA ALA A 628 -9.67 -15.96 13.23
C ALA A 628 -10.17 -17.41 13.13
N TYR A 629 -11.32 -17.60 12.49
CA TYR A 629 -11.93 -18.91 12.28
C TYR A 629 -12.21 -19.74 13.54
N LYS A 630 -12.37 -19.07 14.69
CA LYS A 630 -12.67 -19.78 15.96
C LYS A 630 -13.98 -20.59 15.87
N ALA A 631 -15.05 -20.02 15.33
CA ALA A 631 -16.33 -20.71 15.19
C ALA A 631 -16.21 -21.97 14.31
N PHE A 632 -15.45 -21.89 13.20
CA PHE A 632 -15.15 -23.05 12.37
C PHE A 632 -14.35 -24.12 13.13
N ARG A 633 -13.37 -23.69 13.93
CA ARG A 633 -12.55 -24.62 14.73
C ARG A 633 -13.38 -25.35 15.80
N ASP A 634 -14.29 -24.63 16.45
CA ASP A 634 -15.15 -25.19 17.50
C ASP A 634 -16.18 -26.17 16.90
N ASP A 635 -16.85 -25.77 15.82
CA ASP A 635 -17.88 -26.60 15.14
C ASP A 635 -17.86 -26.32 13.62
N PRO A 636 -17.09 -27.09 12.82
CA PRO A 636 -16.97 -26.87 11.38
C PRO A 636 -18.23 -27.23 10.58
N GLU A 637 -19.13 -28.03 11.15
CA GLU A 637 -20.41 -28.40 10.50
C GLU A 637 -21.42 -27.25 10.61
N ALA A 638 -21.53 -26.65 11.80
CA ALA A 638 -22.38 -25.49 12.03
C ALA A 638 -21.80 -24.19 11.45
N ASN A 639 -20.48 -24.09 11.32
CA ASN A 639 -19.76 -22.89 10.88
C ASN A 639 -18.74 -23.24 9.78
N PRO A 640 -19.16 -23.76 8.61
CA PRO A 640 -18.23 -24.10 7.55
C PRO A 640 -17.50 -22.88 7.03
N LEU A 641 -16.28 -23.07 6.51
CA LEU A 641 -15.57 -21.99 5.80
C LEU A 641 -16.33 -21.63 4.52
N PRO A 642 -16.19 -20.39 4.03
CA PRO A 642 -16.80 -19.96 2.76
C PRO A 642 -16.05 -20.50 1.52
N SER A 643 -15.34 -21.61 1.66
CA SER A 643 -14.75 -22.38 0.57
C SER A 643 -15.80 -23.35 -0.01
N PRO A 644 -15.67 -23.80 -1.27
CA PRO A 644 -16.62 -24.78 -1.86
C PRO A 644 -16.78 -26.07 -1.06
N SER A 645 -15.71 -26.54 -0.40
CA SER A 645 -15.74 -27.74 0.45
C SER A 645 -16.23 -27.49 1.87
N GLY A 646 -16.42 -26.25 2.29
CA GLY A 646 -16.64 -25.89 3.68
C GLY A 646 -15.42 -26.07 4.59
N LYS A 647 -14.28 -26.49 4.04
CA LYS A 647 -13.03 -26.80 4.74
C LYS A 647 -11.85 -25.97 4.20
N ILE A 648 -10.69 -26.13 4.80
CA ILE A 648 -9.41 -25.59 4.31
C ILE A 648 -9.00 -26.40 3.07
N GLU A 649 -8.89 -25.74 1.91
CA GLU A 649 -8.57 -26.37 0.63
C GLU A 649 -7.06 -26.32 0.36
N ILE A 650 -6.33 -27.34 0.82
CA ILE A 650 -4.88 -27.46 0.53
C ILE A 650 -4.67 -27.68 -0.96
N TYR A 651 -5.43 -28.61 -1.56
CA TYR A 651 -5.62 -28.73 -3.00
C TYR A 651 -6.87 -27.91 -3.39
N SER A 652 -6.70 -26.94 -4.27
CA SER A 652 -7.83 -26.12 -4.73
C SER A 652 -8.28 -26.54 -6.13
N PRO A 653 -9.46 -27.16 -6.29
CA PRO A 653 -10.03 -27.50 -7.59
C PRO A 653 -10.20 -26.28 -8.49
N ARG A 654 -10.58 -25.13 -7.90
CA ARG A 654 -10.73 -23.88 -8.65
C ARG A 654 -9.41 -23.39 -9.26
N LEU A 655 -8.29 -23.55 -8.56
CA LEU A 655 -6.98 -23.18 -9.12
C LEU A 655 -6.52 -24.18 -10.18
N ALA A 656 -6.87 -25.47 -10.05
CA ALA A 656 -6.61 -26.45 -11.10
C ALA A 656 -7.34 -26.06 -12.39
N GLU A 657 -8.60 -25.69 -12.33
CA GLU A 657 -9.39 -25.21 -13.46
C GLU A 657 -8.80 -23.92 -14.07
N LEU A 658 -8.39 -22.95 -13.24
CA LEU A 658 -7.77 -21.73 -13.73
C LEU A 658 -6.41 -21.99 -14.42
N ALA A 659 -5.63 -22.95 -13.94
CA ALA A 659 -4.36 -23.35 -14.55
C ALA A 659 -4.55 -23.89 -15.97
N GLU A 660 -5.69 -24.53 -16.25
CA GLU A 660 -6.01 -25.07 -17.58
C GLU A 660 -6.65 -24.03 -18.51
N THR A 661 -7.36 -23.05 -17.96
CA THR A 661 -8.20 -22.14 -18.75
C THR A 661 -7.57 -20.76 -18.97
N TRP A 662 -6.67 -20.31 -18.09
CA TRP A 662 -6.04 -19.01 -18.21
C TRP A 662 -4.83 -19.01 -19.13
N THR A 663 -4.67 -17.92 -19.88
CA THR A 663 -3.48 -17.66 -20.69
C THR A 663 -2.41 -17.01 -19.82
N LEU A 664 -1.35 -17.75 -19.51
CA LEU A 664 -0.26 -17.29 -18.66
C LEU A 664 0.92 -16.78 -19.49
N LEU A 665 1.59 -15.75 -19.00
CA LEU A 665 2.81 -15.23 -19.57
C LEU A 665 4.02 -16.06 -19.13
N PRO A 666 5.15 -16.03 -19.86
CA PRO A 666 6.35 -16.78 -19.47
C PRO A 666 6.81 -16.47 -18.05
N GLY A 667 7.07 -17.51 -17.27
CA GLY A 667 7.46 -17.43 -15.86
C GLY A 667 6.32 -17.24 -14.86
N GLN A 668 5.07 -17.16 -15.33
CA GLN A 668 3.87 -17.23 -14.51
C GLN A 668 3.37 -18.67 -14.36
N ALA A 669 2.82 -18.99 -13.20
CA ALA A 669 2.13 -20.26 -12.99
C ALA A 669 0.96 -20.09 -12.04
N ILE A 670 -0.10 -20.88 -12.24
CA ILE A 670 -1.20 -21.12 -11.32
C ILE A 670 -1.17 -22.60 -10.98
N THR A 671 -1.16 -22.96 -9.70
CA THR A 671 -1.07 -24.35 -9.25
C THR A 671 -2.15 -24.63 -8.21
N ALA A 672 -2.72 -25.84 -8.27
CA ALA A 672 -3.72 -26.28 -7.30
C ALA A 672 -3.17 -26.30 -5.87
N LEU A 673 -1.92 -26.74 -5.70
CA LEU A 673 -1.21 -26.78 -4.43
C LEU A 673 -0.42 -25.47 -4.18
N PRO A 674 -0.08 -25.14 -2.93
CA PRO A 674 0.85 -24.04 -2.57
C PRO A 674 2.31 -24.44 -2.82
N GLU A 675 2.71 -24.47 -4.07
CA GLU A 675 4.03 -24.93 -4.53
C GLU A 675 5.06 -23.81 -4.61
N TYR A 676 6.35 -24.17 -4.52
CA TYR A 676 7.42 -23.24 -4.86
C TYR A 676 7.59 -23.18 -6.39
N ILE A 677 7.49 -21.97 -6.92
CA ILE A 677 7.70 -21.66 -8.32
C ILE A 677 8.83 -20.63 -8.39
N PRO A 678 9.94 -20.93 -9.13
CA PRO A 678 11.02 -19.98 -9.30
C PRO A 678 10.54 -18.67 -9.94
N ASN A 679 10.93 -17.53 -9.38
CA ASN A 679 10.70 -16.25 -10.02
C ASN A 679 11.63 -16.05 -11.22
N PRO A 680 11.20 -15.47 -12.34
CA PRO A 680 12.03 -15.22 -13.52
C PRO A 680 13.30 -14.44 -13.21
N GLU A 681 13.20 -13.35 -12.42
CA GLU A 681 14.35 -12.60 -11.90
C GLU A 681 14.50 -12.89 -10.40
N GLY A 682 14.85 -14.10 -10.05
CA GLY A 682 14.89 -14.59 -8.67
C GLY A 682 16.26 -15.09 -8.22
N ALA A 683 16.25 -15.75 -7.08
CA ALA A 683 17.44 -16.25 -6.39
C ALA A 683 18.30 -17.22 -7.21
N ILE A 684 17.68 -18.00 -8.10
CA ILE A 684 18.32 -19.04 -8.92
C ILE A 684 18.21 -18.76 -10.43
N SER A 685 17.82 -17.56 -10.81
CA SER A 685 17.64 -17.14 -12.19
C SER A 685 18.97 -17.09 -12.96
N ALA A 686 18.95 -17.45 -14.26
CA ALA A 686 20.11 -17.37 -15.14
C ALA A 686 20.56 -15.93 -15.40
N GLU A 687 19.63 -14.96 -15.36
CA GLU A 687 19.89 -13.52 -15.52
C GLU A 687 20.81 -12.94 -14.44
N ARG A 688 21.02 -13.64 -13.33
CA ARG A 688 22.00 -13.25 -12.30
C ARG A 688 23.45 -13.19 -12.79
N LYS A 689 23.75 -13.76 -13.94
CA LYS A 689 25.07 -13.61 -14.57
C LYS A 689 25.32 -12.18 -15.02
N GLU A 690 24.29 -11.50 -15.48
CA GLU A 690 24.31 -10.10 -15.93
C GLU A 690 23.90 -9.14 -14.80
N TRP A 691 22.84 -9.48 -14.08
CA TRP A 691 22.26 -8.68 -13.00
C TRP A 691 22.38 -9.41 -11.66
N PRO A 692 23.53 -9.38 -10.96
CA PRO A 692 23.82 -10.31 -9.87
C PRO A 692 23.07 -10.07 -8.57
N LEU A 693 22.51 -8.88 -8.37
CA LEU A 693 21.89 -8.47 -7.12
C LEU A 693 20.37 -8.48 -7.23
N GLN A 694 19.69 -9.10 -6.26
CA GLN A 694 18.24 -8.98 -6.13
C GLN A 694 17.89 -7.62 -5.54
N LEU A 695 16.96 -6.90 -6.17
CA LEU A 695 16.47 -5.62 -5.68
C LEU A 695 15.13 -5.80 -4.98
N ILE A 696 15.04 -5.31 -3.74
CA ILE A 696 13.77 -5.15 -3.02
C ILE A 696 13.50 -3.67 -2.72
N GLY A 697 12.20 -3.30 -2.66
CA GLY A 697 11.75 -2.03 -2.14
C GLY A 697 11.25 -2.19 -0.71
N HIS A 698 11.66 -1.33 0.20
CA HIS A 698 11.14 -1.36 1.57
C HIS A 698 10.46 -0.05 1.93
N HIS A 699 9.48 -0.13 2.85
CA HIS A 699 8.90 1.07 3.46
C HIS A 699 9.96 1.83 4.23
N TYR A 700 9.90 3.16 4.20
CA TYR A 700 10.94 3.98 4.79
C TYR A 700 10.39 4.98 5.80
N LYS A 701 11.24 5.38 6.76
CA LYS A 701 10.84 6.27 7.85
C LYS A 701 10.60 7.71 7.41
N GLN A 702 11.25 8.13 6.33
CA GLN A 702 11.16 9.47 5.76
C GLN A 702 9.77 9.77 5.22
N ARG A 703 9.17 8.83 4.52
CA ARG A 703 7.90 9.02 3.77
C ARG A 703 6.98 7.83 3.91
N THR A 704 5.79 7.97 3.39
CA THR A 704 4.83 6.87 3.24
C THR A 704 4.50 6.75 1.76
N HIS A 705 4.98 5.70 1.13
CA HIS A 705 5.06 5.63 -0.32
C HIS A 705 5.69 6.93 -0.87
N SER A 706 5.01 7.72 -1.70
CA SER A 706 5.53 9.00 -2.19
C SER A 706 5.09 10.23 -1.37
N THR A 707 4.20 10.06 -0.38
CA THR A 707 3.76 11.15 0.51
C THR A 707 4.88 11.56 1.44
N TYR A 708 5.08 12.84 1.65
CA TYR A 708 6.22 13.48 2.31
C TYR A 708 7.54 13.45 1.52
N GLY A 709 7.51 13.08 0.22
CA GLY A 709 8.69 13.12 -0.64
C GLY A 709 9.34 14.51 -0.79
N ASN A 710 8.61 15.57 -0.45
CA ASN A 710 9.05 16.96 -0.45
C ASN A 710 9.35 17.54 0.95
N CYS A 711 9.30 16.73 2.02
CA CYS A 711 9.62 17.16 3.38
C CYS A 711 11.12 17.11 3.64
N TRP A 712 11.82 18.24 3.49
CA TRP A 712 13.28 18.32 3.55
C TRP A 712 13.87 17.80 4.86
N TRP A 713 13.31 18.13 6.03
CA TRP A 713 13.86 17.68 7.31
C TRP A 713 13.72 16.16 7.53
N LEU A 714 12.71 15.52 6.93
CA LEU A 714 12.62 14.05 6.93
C LEU A 714 13.67 13.45 5.99
N GLN A 715 14.01 14.14 4.90
CA GLN A 715 15.10 13.75 3.98
C GLN A 715 16.46 13.85 4.64
N GLU A 716 16.70 14.87 5.46
CA GLU A 716 17.96 15.00 6.23
C GLU A 716 18.12 13.85 7.25
N VAL A 717 17.06 13.52 7.98
CA VAL A 717 17.10 12.47 9.03
C VAL A 717 17.21 11.07 8.43
N ALA A 718 16.57 10.84 7.29
CA ALA A 718 16.54 9.54 6.63
C ALA A 718 16.63 9.75 5.09
N PRO A 719 17.82 10.03 4.56
CA PRO A 719 18.02 10.27 3.13
C PRO A 719 17.71 9.03 2.28
N GLN A 720 17.32 9.25 1.02
CA GLN A 720 17.17 8.17 0.07
C GLN A 720 18.53 7.55 -0.23
N GLU A 721 18.70 6.26 0.13
CA GLU A 721 19.98 5.56 0.02
C GLU A 721 19.75 4.11 -0.43
N LEU A 722 20.66 3.58 -1.25
CA LEU A 722 20.71 2.16 -1.57
C LEU A 722 21.37 1.40 -0.42
N TRP A 723 20.68 0.50 0.23
CA TRP A 723 21.29 -0.41 1.20
C TRP A 723 22.01 -1.53 0.47
N ILE A 724 23.30 -1.67 0.76
CA ILE A 724 24.17 -2.70 0.17
C ILE A 724 25.01 -3.36 1.27
N ASN A 725 25.15 -4.69 1.20
CA ASN A 725 25.97 -5.44 2.16
C ASN A 725 27.46 -5.07 1.99
N PRO A 726 28.26 -5.02 3.07
CA PRO A 726 29.69 -4.74 3.00
C PRO A 726 30.48 -5.65 2.05
N ILE A 727 30.08 -6.91 1.92
CA ILE A 727 30.71 -7.89 1.00
C ILE A 727 30.48 -7.45 -0.45
N ASP A 728 29.23 -7.11 -0.81
CA ASP A 728 28.85 -6.69 -2.16
C ASP A 728 29.43 -5.33 -2.51
N ALA A 729 29.49 -4.41 -1.56
CA ALA A 729 30.09 -3.07 -1.72
C ALA A 729 31.60 -3.19 -1.98
N LYS A 730 32.31 -3.96 -1.16
CA LYS A 730 33.76 -4.18 -1.32
C LYS A 730 34.12 -4.80 -2.68
N ALA A 731 33.32 -5.77 -3.13
CA ALA A 731 33.51 -6.41 -4.44
C ALA A 731 33.37 -5.44 -5.63
N ARG A 732 32.77 -4.26 -5.40
CA ARG A 732 32.50 -3.20 -6.41
C ARG A 732 33.30 -1.92 -6.17
N GLY A 733 34.18 -1.88 -5.18
CA GLY A 733 34.95 -0.67 -4.81
C GLY A 733 34.04 0.48 -4.34
N ILE A 734 32.86 0.18 -3.76
CA ILE A 734 31.91 1.17 -3.29
C ILE A 734 32.17 1.45 -1.82
N GLU A 735 32.27 2.74 -1.48
CA GLU A 735 32.42 3.25 -0.11
C GLU A 735 31.11 3.89 0.39
N PHE A 736 30.99 4.04 1.71
CA PHE A 736 29.81 4.66 2.32
C PHE A 736 29.62 6.10 1.82
N GLY A 737 28.42 6.40 1.33
CA GLY A 737 28.06 7.72 0.82
C GLY A 737 28.44 7.97 -0.63
N ASP A 738 29.14 7.05 -1.30
CA ASP A 738 29.39 7.14 -2.74
C ASP A 738 28.08 7.26 -3.51
N ARG A 739 28.10 8.08 -4.55
CA ARG A 739 27.04 8.06 -5.55
C ARG A 739 27.17 6.79 -6.38
N VAL A 740 26.09 6.02 -6.48
CA VAL A 740 26.06 4.78 -7.26
C VAL A 740 24.96 4.84 -8.33
N LYS A 741 25.24 4.14 -9.41
CA LYS A 741 24.31 3.84 -10.49
C LYS A 741 23.72 2.45 -10.23
N VAL A 742 22.40 2.40 -10.04
CA VAL A 742 21.64 1.15 -9.94
C VAL A 742 20.88 0.97 -11.25
N PHE A 743 21.07 -0.14 -11.93
CA PHE A 743 20.53 -0.29 -13.28
C PHE A 743 20.25 -1.73 -13.68
N ASN A 744 19.42 -1.86 -14.68
CA ASN A 744 19.15 -3.09 -15.47
C ASN A 744 18.65 -2.68 -16.87
N GLY A 745 18.20 -3.64 -17.67
CA GLY A 745 17.70 -3.37 -19.03
C GLY A 745 16.47 -2.47 -19.14
N ARG A 746 15.84 -2.09 -18.00
CA ARG A 746 14.63 -1.23 -17.95
C ARG A 746 14.91 0.23 -17.65
N GLY A 747 15.98 0.52 -16.94
CA GLY A 747 16.33 1.87 -16.57
C GLY A 747 17.54 2.00 -15.66
N ILE A 748 17.81 3.25 -15.32
CA ILE A 748 18.93 3.68 -14.48
C ILE A 748 18.40 4.59 -13.39
N SER A 749 18.89 4.41 -12.17
CA SER A 749 18.65 5.31 -11.05
C SER A 749 19.93 5.60 -10.30
N PHE A 750 20.19 6.89 -10.02
CA PHE A 750 21.33 7.32 -9.24
C PHE A 750 20.91 7.59 -7.79
N VAL A 751 21.71 7.11 -6.84
CA VAL A 751 21.44 7.26 -5.41
C VAL A 751 22.75 7.16 -4.61
N LYS A 752 22.76 7.57 -3.36
CA LYS A 752 23.89 7.35 -2.45
C LYS A 752 23.88 5.91 -1.92
N ALA A 753 25.06 5.34 -1.75
CA ALA A 753 25.23 4.01 -1.14
C ALA A 753 25.24 4.09 0.39
N LYS A 754 24.48 3.21 1.02
CA LYS A 754 24.52 2.94 2.46
C LYS A 754 25.04 1.53 2.69
N ILE A 755 26.32 1.43 3.05
CA ILE A 755 26.92 0.15 3.38
C ILE A 755 26.43 -0.28 4.76
N THR A 756 25.77 -1.44 4.85
CA THR A 756 25.21 -1.92 6.11
C THR A 756 25.12 -3.45 6.16
N PRO A 757 25.51 -4.10 7.30
CA PRO A 757 25.31 -5.53 7.50
C PRO A 757 23.83 -5.89 7.76
N ARG A 758 22.93 -4.91 7.84
CA ARG A 758 21.49 -5.13 8.05
C ARG A 758 20.75 -5.60 6.80
N ILE A 759 21.46 -5.99 5.75
CA ILE A 759 20.93 -6.66 4.57
C ILE A 759 21.83 -7.82 4.21
N MET A 760 21.27 -8.95 3.78
CA MET A 760 22.04 -10.13 3.41
C MET A 760 22.86 -9.89 2.14
N PRO A 761 24.00 -10.58 1.93
CA PRO A 761 24.77 -10.53 0.69
C PRO A 761 23.96 -10.99 -0.53
N GLY A 762 24.22 -10.36 -1.68
CA GLY A 762 23.54 -10.66 -2.95
C GLY A 762 22.16 -10.02 -3.08
N VAL A 763 21.75 -9.19 -2.09
CA VAL A 763 20.51 -8.41 -2.09
C VAL A 763 20.82 -6.95 -1.83
N VAL A 764 20.15 -6.06 -2.57
CA VAL A 764 20.16 -4.62 -2.32
C VAL A 764 18.76 -4.12 -2.05
N SER A 765 18.63 -3.09 -1.26
CA SER A 765 17.33 -2.52 -0.92
C SER A 765 17.29 -1.02 -1.18
N LEU A 766 16.34 -0.62 -2.04
CA LEU A 766 16.10 0.78 -2.37
C LEU A 766 14.74 1.19 -1.79
N PRO A 767 14.68 2.16 -0.85
CA PRO A 767 13.41 2.57 -0.26
C PRO A 767 12.39 3.00 -1.32
N GLU A 768 11.19 2.43 -1.26
CA GLU A 768 10.15 2.70 -2.25
C GLU A 768 9.55 4.12 -2.10
N GLY A 769 8.95 4.64 -3.17
CA GLY A 769 8.21 5.89 -3.17
C GLY A 769 9.05 7.17 -3.38
N ALA A 770 10.35 7.08 -3.64
CA ALA A 770 11.13 8.25 -4.06
C ALA A 770 10.54 8.84 -5.35
N TRP A 771 10.39 10.15 -5.39
CA TRP A 771 9.82 10.84 -6.54
C TRP A 771 10.69 10.64 -7.77
N HIS A 772 10.08 10.20 -8.86
CA HIS A 772 10.78 10.06 -10.14
C HIS A 772 11.28 11.43 -10.63
N THR A 773 12.59 11.55 -10.76
CA THR A 773 13.29 12.79 -11.09
C THR A 773 14.27 12.54 -12.25
N PRO A 774 13.79 12.49 -13.50
CA PRO A 774 14.61 12.19 -14.65
C PRO A 774 15.54 13.38 -14.98
N ASN A 775 16.80 13.08 -15.37
CA ASN A 775 17.69 14.02 -16.03
C ASN A 775 17.35 14.15 -17.52
N ALA A 776 18.14 14.94 -18.27
CA ALA A 776 17.95 15.15 -19.70
C ALA A 776 18.05 13.85 -20.54
N ALA A 777 18.74 12.83 -20.04
CA ALA A 777 18.85 11.51 -20.67
C ALA A 777 17.69 10.55 -20.28
N GLY A 778 16.75 11.00 -19.43
CA GLY A 778 15.66 10.17 -18.93
C GLY A 778 16.04 9.27 -17.75
N GLU A 779 17.28 9.38 -17.22
CA GLU A 779 17.76 8.60 -16.09
C GLU A 779 17.30 9.22 -14.78
N ASP A 780 16.79 8.40 -13.86
CA ASP A 780 16.35 8.89 -12.56
C ASP A 780 17.53 9.31 -11.67
N THR A 781 17.41 10.45 -11.02
CA THR A 781 18.47 11.02 -10.16
C THR A 781 18.13 11.01 -8.67
N ASN A 782 17.03 10.40 -8.28
CA ASN A 782 16.49 10.46 -6.92
C ASN A 782 16.24 9.10 -6.26
N GLY A 783 16.73 8.00 -6.84
CA GLY A 783 16.55 6.66 -6.28
C GLY A 783 15.12 6.12 -6.42
N CYS A 784 14.43 6.43 -7.52
CA CYS A 784 13.11 5.88 -7.81
C CYS A 784 13.20 4.42 -8.24
N ALA A 785 12.78 3.49 -7.39
CA ALA A 785 12.84 2.06 -7.68
C ALA A 785 11.97 1.64 -8.88
N ASN A 786 10.94 2.43 -9.20
CA ASN A 786 9.95 2.07 -10.23
C ASN A 786 10.52 2.10 -11.67
N VAL A 787 11.66 2.76 -11.90
CA VAL A 787 12.38 2.68 -13.20
C VAL A 787 13.07 1.34 -13.42
N LEU A 788 13.29 0.56 -12.35
CA LEU A 788 13.99 -0.73 -12.34
C LEU A 788 13.04 -1.92 -12.30
N THR A 789 11.76 -1.71 -11.99
CA THR A 789 10.76 -2.76 -11.82
C THR A 789 10.06 -3.12 -13.13
N LYS A 790 9.48 -4.32 -13.19
CA LYS A 790 8.78 -4.81 -14.39
C LYS A 790 7.37 -4.25 -14.51
N LEU A 791 6.94 -4.04 -15.76
CA LEU A 791 5.55 -3.82 -16.15
C LEU A 791 4.89 -5.17 -16.50
N LEU A 792 4.96 -6.13 -15.61
CA LEU A 792 4.43 -7.48 -15.78
C LEU A 792 3.56 -7.84 -14.57
N PRO A 793 2.26 -8.07 -14.73
CA PRO A 793 1.39 -8.49 -13.64
C PRO A 793 1.71 -9.91 -13.16
N THR A 794 1.30 -10.24 -11.91
CA THR A 794 1.36 -11.64 -11.42
C THR A 794 0.32 -12.52 -12.13
N ALA A 795 0.45 -13.85 -11.99
CA ALA A 795 -0.38 -14.80 -12.71
C ALA A 795 -1.87 -14.69 -12.35
N LEU A 796 -2.20 -14.85 -11.08
CA LEU A 796 -3.57 -14.99 -10.60
C LEU A 796 -4.20 -13.64 -10.22
N ALA A 797 -3.51 -12.88 -9.40
CA ALA A 797 -4.01 -11.62 -8.87
C ALA A 797 -3.87 -10.45 -9.85
N LYS A 798 -3.06 -10.61 -10.91
CA LYS A 798 -2.68 -9.53 -11.83
C LYS A 798 -2.09 -8.32 -11.08
N GLY A 799 -1.37 -8.58 -9.98
CA GLY A 799 -0.78 -7.57 -9.11
C GLY A 799 0.65 -7.19 -9.48
N ASN A 800 1.22 -6.25 -8.71
CA ASN A 800 2.57 -5.74 -8.94
C ASN A 800 3.64 -6.64 -8.28
N PRO A 801 4.55 -7.29 -9.05
CA PRO A 801 5.66 -8.10 -8.50
C PRO A 801 6.87 -7.23 -8.11
N HIS A 802 6.68 -6.23 -7.30
CA HIS A 802 7.66 -5.18 -6.97
C HIS A 802 9.01 -5.70 -6.45
N HIS A 803 9.08 -6.91 -5.87
CA HIS A 803 10.30 -7.52 -5.33
C HIS A 803 10.92 -8.59 -6.25
N THR A 804 10.45 -8.73 -7.49
CA THR A 804 11.03 -9.63 -8.49
C THR A 804 11.83 -8.83 -9.51
N ASN A 805 13.03 -8.38 -9.11
CA ASN A 805 13.91 -7.61 -9.99
C ASN A 805 15.37 -7.95 -9.70
N LEU A 806 16.16 -8.03 -10.76
CA LEU A 806 17.61 -8.10 -10.69
C LEU A 806 18.22 -6.79 -11.18
N VAL A 807 19.35 -6.41 -10.59
CA VAL A 807 20.07 -5.17 -10.91
C VAL A 807 21.59 -5.37 -10.83
N GLN A 808 22.32 -4.47 -11.48
CA GLN A 808 23.73 -4.21 -11.24
C GLN A 808 23.87 -2.88 -10.48
N VAL A 809 24.96 -2.76 -9.72
CA VAL A 809 25.31 -1.56 -8.97
C VAL A 809 26.77 -1.24 -9.25
N GLU A 810 27.06 -0.01 -9.65
CA GLU A 810 28.40 0.50 -9.95
C GLU A 810 28.59 1.87 -9.30
N LYS A 811 29.83 2.23 -9.03
CA LYS A 811 30.17 3.60 -8.61
C LYS A 811 29.90 4.55 -9.79
N ALA A 812 29.20 5.69 -9.55
CA ALA A 812 28.78 6.64 -10.59
C ALA A 812 29.83 7.74 -10.81
#